data_cbb71df50dd308aeab44be37968ddfdd
#
_entry.id   cbb71df50dd308aeab44be37968ddfdd
#
_cell.length_a   1.000
_cell.length_b   1.000
_cell.length_c   1.000
_cell.angle_alpha   90.00
_cell.angle_beta   90.00
_cell.angle_gamma   90.00
#
_symmetry.space_group_name_H-M   'P 1'
#
loop_
_entity.id
_entity.type
_entity.pdbx_description
1 polymer ?
#
loop_
_entity_poly.entity_id
_entity_poly.type
_entity_poly.pdbx_seq_one_letter_code
_entity_poly.pdbx_strand_id
1 'polypeptide(L)'
;LAITFTNKAANELKDRLERMLGEEARDVWASTFHSACVRILRRDIEQIGYSRDFTIYDTDDSKRVVKDCLKELELDEKTFPVREIVSVISRAKDEMMLPEDFRSFWEKNNDWRKIRIAKVYSLYTKKLRDANALDFDDIILLTVQLLQSRPEVREYYQRKFRYVLVDEYQDTNHLQYLLTSLLAGGYRNICVVGDDDQSIYRFRGANIENILSFEKEYRGARVIRLEQNYRSTQNILDAANAVIRHNQGRKGKTLWTRNGAGDKVLIKTNFNEGDEANFVVGQVMMNYNRGMNWRDHAVLYRMNAQSNALEYAFKRSGVPYKIIGGMKFFDRAEIKDMLAYLCVINNPTDDLRLRRIVNVPSRKIGAATVDKAQLLATAHGVPLYEIFRHASGYPELRSAAVKLEGFTALMEEMREKAGEMPLPEFYEFVCNRSGYTAMLTEKNDMESRGRLENVQELTSSIHAFLDNQPDDPSLSGFLDEVALYTDLDSTEESDNCVVMMTMHSAKGLEFPEVFVVGMEDGLFPGNRAMGDEEEMEEERRLCYVAMTRAREHLTMTHAKQRMLFGRTTPAMPSRFLEEIPEENSQWVGKPEPRQERHWSDDYNDDTAYGGFGGGYTGRGTVGYAERPTPKKPAYVAAAAAKKESAPLMEIKAGESVKHAAFGH
;
A
#
# COMPACT_ATOMS: atom_id res chain seq x y z
N LEU A 1 33.38 6.77 -2.16
CA LEU A 1 32.08 6.26 -2.57
C LEU A 1 31.01 6.86 -1.68
N ALA A 2 29.98 7.46 -2.26
CA ALA A 2 28.81 7.98 -1.56
C ALA A 2 27.55 7.34 -2.14
N ILE A 3 26.76 6.68 -1.31
CA ILE A 3 25.61 5.88 -1.74
C ILE A 3 24.33 6.44 -1.11
N THR A 4 23.27 6.48 -1.91
CA THR A 4 21.91 6.81 -1.48
C THR A 4 20.88 5.89 -2.16
N PHE A 5 19.57 6.04 -1.84
CA PHE A 5 18.53 5.14 -2.36
C PHE A 5 17.89 5.60 -3.67
N THR A 6 17.83 6.90 -3.92
CA THR A 6 17.09 7.44 -5.08
C THR A 6 18.02 8.18 -6.05
N ASN A 7 17.70 8.13 -7.34
CA ASN A 7 18.41 8.89 -8.35
C ASN A 7 18.33 10.41 -8.12
N LYS A 8 17.22 10.90 -7.57
CA LYS A 8 17.07 12.31 -7.20
C LYS A 8 18.10 12.70 -6.14
N ALA A 9 18.18 11.94 -5.05
CA ALA A 9 19.17 12.19 -3.98
C ALA A 9 20.61 12.05 -4.49
N ALA A 10 20.89 11.06 -5.34
CA ALA A 10 22.21 10.89 -5.96
C ALA A 10 22.60 12.08 -6.84
N ASN A 11 21.67 12.63 -7.62
CA ASN A 11 21.92 13.81 -8.46
C ASN A 11 22.10 15.07 -7.60
N GLU A 12 21.28 15.27 -6.57
CA GLU A 12 21.47 16.38 -5.64
C GLU A 12 22.83 16.32 -4.92
N LEU A 13 23.25 15.12 -4.54
CA LEU A 13 24.56 14.90 -3.94
C LEU A 13 25.69 15.26 -4.92
N LYS A 14 25.57 14.87 -6.20
CA LYS A 14 26.53 15.25 -7.25
C LYS A 14 26.61 16.76 -7.44
N ASP A 15 25.46 17.42 -7.55
CA ASP A 15 25.38 18.88 -7.73
C ASP A 15 26.02 19.63 -6.55
N ARG A 16 25.86 19.12 -5.33
CA ARG A 16 26.50 19.68 -4.14
C ARG A 16 28.01 19.45 -4.14
N LEU A 17 28.45 18.25 -4.51
CA LEU A 17 29.88 17.93 -4.62
C LEU A 17 30.57 18.79 -5.68
N GLU A 18 29.93 18.97 -6.85
CA GLU A 18 30.45 19.85 -7.92
C GLU A 18 30.61 21.30 -7.45
N ARG A 19 29.62 21.81 -6.70
CA ARG A 19 29.70 23.17 -6.12
C ARG A 19 30.81 23.31 -5.09
N MET A 20 31.10 22.25 -4.33
CA MET A 20 32.09 22.29 -3.24
C MET A 20 33.52 21.98 -3.70
N LEU A 21 33.67 21.05 -4.61
CA LEU A 21 34.96 20.46 -5.01
C LEU A 21 35.38 20.82 -6.47
N GLY A 22 34.46 21.40 -7.26
CA GLY A 22 34.73 21.68 -8.66
C GLY A 22 35.01 20.40 -9.46
N GLU A 23 36.10 20.38 -10.25
CA GLU A 23 36.43 19.26 -11.12
C GLU A 23 36.77 17.97 -10.36
N GLU A 24 37.26 18.06 -9.12
CA GLU A 24 37.59 16.90 -8.28
C GLU A 24 36.37 16.09 -7.90
N ALA A 25 35.17 16.66 -7.98
CA ALA A 25 33.92 15.95 -7.74
C ALA A 25 33.70 14.75 -8.66
N ARG A 26 34.29 14.74 -9.86
CA ARG A 26 34.22 13.65 -10.85
C ARG A 26 34.83 12.36 -10.37
N ASP A 27 35.80 12.41 -9.44
CA ASP A 27 36.43 11.24 -8.85
C ASP A 27 35.59 10.59 -7.76
N VAL A 28 34.57 11.30 -7.25
CA VAL A 28 33.69 10.77 -6.24
C VAL A 28 32.55 9.97 -6.91
N TRP A 29 32.44 8.70 -6.54
CA TRP A 29 31.30 7.90 -6.95
C TRP A 29 30.11 8.23 -6.05
N ALA A 30 29.27 9.17 -6.49
CA ALA A 30 28.00 9.50 -5.89
C ALA A 30 26.87 8.85 -6.70
N SER A 31 26.16 7.85 -6.16
CA SER A 31 25.21 7.04 -6.91
C SER A 31 24.23 6.28 -6.00
N THR A 32 23.24 5.64 -6.60
CA THR A 32 22.41 4.66 -5.90
C THR A 32 23.17 3.34 -5.72
N PHE A 33 22.71 2.47 -4.79
CA PHE A 33 23.23 1.12 -4.62
C PHE A 33 23.32 0.36 -5.94
N HIS A 34 22.24 0.30 -6.70
CA HIS A 34 22.19 -0.40 -7.98
C HIS A 34 23.17 0.17 -9.01
N SER A 35 23.24 1.49 -9.13
CA SER A 35 24.14 2.13 -10.09
C SER A 35 25.61 1.85 -9.77
N ALA A 36 25.98 1.85 -8.48
CA ALA A 36 27.33 1.49 -8.06
C ALA A 36 27.63 0.00 -8.39
N CYS A 37 26.70 -0.90 -8.09
CA CYS A 37 26.83 -2.32 -8.39
C CYS A 37 26.94 -2.59 -9.90
N VAL A 38 26.07 -1.99 -10.72
CA VAL A 38 26.16 -2.13 -12.19
C VAL A 38 27.55 -1.71 -12.70
N ARG A 39 28.10 -0.61 -12.18
CA ARG A 39 29.45 -0.14 -12.58
C ARG A 39 30.55 -1.12 -12.17
N ILE A 40 30.42 -1.77 -11.01
CA ILE A 40 31.34 -2.84 -10.56
C ILE A 40 31.21 -4.05 -11.46
N LEU A 41 29.99 -4.53 -11.69
CA LEU A 41 29.72 -5.72 -12.50
C LEU A 41 30.15 -5.54 -13.96
N ARG A 42 29.90 -4.38 -14.58
CA ARG A 42 30.35 -4.10 -15.96
C ARG A 42 31.87 -4.25 -16.13
N ARG A 43 32.61 -4.07 -15.05
CA ARG A 43 34.06 -4.25 -15.10
C ARG A 43 34.51 -5.68 -14.81
N ASP A 44 33.95 -6.32 -13.80
CA ASP A 44 34.56 -7.51 -13.18
C ASP A 44 33.68 -8.76 -13.18
N ILE A 45 32.46 -8.72 -13.72
CA ILE A 45 31.48 -9.83 -13.66
C ILE A 45 31.98 -11.11 -14.37
N GLU A 46 32.91 -11.00 -15.33
CA GLU A 46 33.49 -12.15 -16.04
C GLU A 46 34.15 -13.14 -15.08
N GLN A 47 34.62 -12.68 -13.94
CA GLN A 47 35.24 -13.52 -12.92
C GLN A 47 34.27 -14.48 -12.21
N ILE A 48 32.93 -14.24 -12.36
CA ILE A 48 31.87 -15.12 -11.86
C ILE A 48 31.07 -15.76 -12.98
N GLY A 49 31.57 -15.70 -14.23
CA GLY A 49 31.07 -16.47 -15.37
C GLY A 49 29.88 -15.83 -16.11
N TYR A 50 29.77 -14.52 -16.12
CA TYR A 50 28.89 -13.74 -16.99
C TYR A 50 29.71 -12.91 -17.97
N SER A 51 29.09 -12.45 -19.07
CA SER A 51 29.70 -11.44 -19.94
C SER A 51 29.41 -10.04 -19.44
N ARG A 52 30.31 -9.10 -19.73
CA ARG A 52 30.13 -7.67 -19.40
C ARG A 52 28.89 -7.04 -20.06
N ASP A 53 28.46 -7.60 -21.19
CA ASP A 53 27.34 -7.11 -21.99
C ASP A 53 25.98 -7.63 -21.46
N PHE A 54 25.89 -8.00 -20.18
CA PHE A 54 24.66 -8.51 -19.58
C PHE A 54 23.50 -7.54 -19.77
N THR A 55 22.31 -8.10 -19.96
CA THR A 55 21.05 -7.36 -20.02
C THR A 55 20.44 -7.26 -18.63
N ILE A 56 19.84 -6.11 -18.29
CA ILE A 56 19.08 -5.94 -17.05
C ILE A 56 17.61 -6.15 -17.38
N TYR A 57 17.02 -7.18 -16.79
CA TYR A 57 15.60 -7.50 -16.92
C TYR A 57 14.77 -6.67 -15.94
N ASP A 58 13.69 -6.09 -16.45
CA ASP A 58 12.70 -5.43 -15.62
C ASP A 58 11.76 -6.45 -14.93
N THR A 59 10.80 -5.91 -14.15
CA THR A 59 9.82 -6.74 -13.45
C THR A 59 8.95 -7.56 -14.40
N ASP A 60 8.63 -7.06 -15.58
CA ASP A 60 7.78 -7.77 -16.54
C ASP A 60 8.55 -8.84 -17.29
N ASP A 61 9.81 -8.61 -17.60
CA ASP A 61 10.72 -9.62 -18.13
C ASP A 61 10.90 -10.77 -17.13
N SER A 62 11.14 -10.44 -15.86
CA SER A 62 11.25 -11.42 -14.77
C SER A 62 10.00 -12.29 -14.63
N LYS A 63 8.80 -11.68 -14.69
CA LYS A 63 7.53 -12.42 -14.68
C LYS A 63 7.39 -13.37 -15.89
N ARG A 64 7.82 -12.95 -17.09
CA ARG A 64 7.79 -13.79 -18.29
C ARG A 64 8.68 -15.01 -18.11
N VAL A 65 9.91 -14.84 -17.63
CA VAL A 65 10.84 -15.96 -17.38
C VAL A 65 10.26 -16.92 -16.33
N VAL A 66 9.69 -16.43 -15.23
CA VAL A 66 9.05 -17.28 -14.23
C VAL A 66 7.87 -18.05 -14.82
N LYS A 67 7.06 -17.42 -15.68
CA LYS A 67 5.97 -18.09 -16.39
C LYS A 67 6.47 -19.21 -17.29
N ASP A 68 7.56 -19.00 -18.00
CA ASP A 68 8.20 -20.02 -18.82
C ASP A 68 8.77 -21.17 -17.97
N CYS A 69 9.31 -20.87 -16.78
CA CYS A 69 9.75 -21.90 -15.82
C CYS A 69 8.58 -22.75 -15.31
N LEU A 70 7.44 -22.14 -14.99
CA LEU A 70 6.24 -22.86 -14.56
C LEU A 70 5.76 -23.83 -15.64
N LYS A 71 5.72 -23.35 -16.90
CA LYS A 71 5.32 -24.18 -18.03
C LYS A 71 6.26 -25.38 -18.25
N GLU A 72 7.58 -25.16 -18.15
CA GLU A 72 8.59 -26.20 -18.31
C GLU A 72 8.56 -27.25 -17.17
N LEU A 73 8.24 -26.80 -15.95
CA LEU A 73 8.10 -27.67 -14.78
C LEU A 73 6.70 -28.27 -14.60
N GLU A 74 5.81 -28.04 -15.56
CA GLU A 74 4.41 -28.51 -15.54
C GLU A 74 3.65 -28.09 -14.27
N LEU A 75 3.95 -26.87 -13.77
CA LEU A 75 3.30 -26.29 -12.61
C LEU A 75 2.17 -25.34 -13.03
N ASP A 76 1.01 -25.53 -12.43
CA ASP A 76 -0.18 -24.72 -12.72
C ASP A 76 -0.05 -23.29 -12.14
N GLU A 77 -0.25 -22.27 -12.97
CA GLU A 77 -0.18 -20.85 -12.58
C GLU A 77 -1.24 -20.46 -11.52
N LYS A 78 -2.33 -21.20 -11.39
CA LYS A 78 -3.35 -20.94 -10.37
C LYS A 78 -2.86 -21.37 -8.99
N THR A 79 -2.18 -22.53 -8.94
CA THR A 79 -1.59 -23.05 -7.70
C THR A 79 -0.30 -22.31 -7.32
N PHE A 80 0.46 -21.87 -8.33
CA PHE A 80 1.73 -21.17 -8.19
C PHE A 80 1.70 -19.81 -8.93
N PRO A 81 1.07 -18.76 -8.36
CA PRO A 81 0.97 -17.47 -9.03
C PRO A 81 2.35 -16.87 -9.31
N VAL A 82 2.57 -16.42 -10.54
CA VAL A 82 3.85 -15.87 -11.01
C VAL A 82 4.38 -14.76 -10.08
N ARG A 83 3.49 -13.85 -9.64
CA ARG A 83 3.87 -12.73 -8.78
C ARG A 83 4.31 -13.18 -7.38
N GLU A 84 3.67 -14.20 -6.83
CA GLU A 84 4.07 -14.80 -5.54
C GLU A 84 5.48 -15.38 -5.66
N ILE A 85 5.74 -16.13 -6.74
CA ILE A 85 7.07 -16.72 -6.97
C ILE A 85 8.14 -15.65 -7.12
N VAL A 86 7.89 -14.61 -7.93
CA VAL A 86 8.82 -13.48 -8.08
C VAL A 86 9.10 -12.85 -6.71
N SER A 87 8.07 -12.58 -5.90
CA SER A 87 8.24 -12.02 -4.55
C SER A 87 9.03 -12.94 -3.62
N VAL A 88 8.81 -14.25 -3.67
CA VAL A 88 9.55 -15.23 -2.87
C VAL A 88 11.01 -15.31 -3.30
N ILE A 89 11.29 -15.29 -4.60
CA ILE A 89 12.65 -15.30 -5.14
C ILE A 89 13.38 -14.00 -4.76
N SER A 90 12.74 -12.85 -4.91
CA SER A 90 13.28 -11.55 -4.53
C SER A 90 13.69 -11.52 -3.06
N ARG A 91 12.79 -11.95 -2.16
CA ARG A 91 13.09 -12.04 -0.73
C ARG A 91 14.23 -13.02 -0.43
N ALA A 92 14.26 -14.18 -1.09
CA ALA A 92 15.35 -15.13 -0.92
C ALA A 92 16.71 -14.52 -1.35
N LYS A 93 16.73 -13.77 -2.45
CA LYS A 93 17.92 -13.04 -2.89
C LYS A 93 18.35 -11.97 -1.88
N ASP A 94 17.41 -11.20 -1.34
CA ASP A 94 17.68 -10.17 -0.31
C ASP A 94 18.31 -10.77 0.96
N GLU A 95 17.95 -12.01 1.31
CA GLU A 95 18.50 -12.77 2.43
C GLU A 95 19.77 -13.58 2.06
N MET A 96 20.34 -13.39 0.87
CA MET A 96 21.45 -14.18 0.32
C MET A 96 21.20 -15.69 0.25
N MET A 97 19.95 -16.13 0.21
CA MET A 97 19.60 -17.54 0.04
C MET A 97 19.66 -17.90 -1.44
N LEU A 98 20.71 -18.57 -1.86
CA LEU A 98 20.81 -19.12 -3.21
C LEU A 98 19.81 -20.25 -3.43
N PRO A 99 19.52 -20.65 -4.69
CA PRO A 99 18.51 -21.68 -4.98
C PRO A 99 18.71 -22.98 -4.19
N GLU A 100 19.94 -23.45 -3.99
CA GLU A 100 20.24 -24.67 -3.24
C GLU A 100 20.07 -24.48 -1.73
N ASP A 101 20.43 -23.32 -1.18
CA ASP A 101 20.23 -23.00 0.23
C ASP A 101 18.75 -22.88 0.55
N PHE A 102 18.00 -22.19 -0.32
CA PHE A 102 16.55 -22.06 -0.24
C PHE A 102 15.86 -23.43 -0.26
N ARG A 103 16.28 -24.31 -1.20
CA ARG A 103 15.77 -25.67 -1.27
C ARG A 103 16.04 -26.46 0.01
N SER A 104 17.30 -26.47 0.46
CA SER A 104 17.74 -27.22 1.63
C SER A 104 17.02 -26.75 2.90
N PHE A 105 16.79 -25.45 3.05
CA PHE A 105 16.05 -24.88 4.17
C PHE A 105 14.60 -25.38 4.21
N TRP A 106 13.89 -25.35 3.06
CA TRP A 106 12.49 -25.73 3.01
C TRP A 106 12.27 -27.24 2.99
N GLU A 107 13.24 -28.03 2.52
CA GLU A 107 13.23 -29.49 2.68
C GLU A 107 13.27 -29.90 4.17
N LYS A 108 14.11 -29.22 4.98
CA LYS A 108 14.17 -29.44 6.43
C LYS A 108 12.85 -29.04 7.15
N ASN A 109 12.16 -28.05 6.64
CA ASN A 109 10.88 -27.59 7.19
C ASN A 109 9.66 -28.30 6.60
N ASN A 110 9.84 -29.28 5.71
CA ASN A 110 8.77 -30.06 5.06
C ASN A 110 7.69 -29.21 4.35
N ASP A 111 8.04 -28.02 3.84
CA ASP A 111 7.12 -27.18 3.07
C ASP A 111 7.17 -27.58 1.59
N TRP A 112 6.25 -28.48 1.19
CA TRP A 112 6.18 -28.99 -0.17
C TRP A 112 5.99 -27.86 -1.22
N ARG A 113 5.26 -26.79 -0.88
CA ARG A 113 4.99 -25.64 -1.78
C ARG A 113 6.28 -24.88 -2.03
N LYS A 114 7.02 -24.55 -0.98
CA LYS A 114 8.32 -23.86 -1.06
C LYS A 114 9.37 -24.70 -1.76
N ILE A 115 9.37 -26.01 -1.57
CA ILE A 115 10.25 -26.94 -2.30
C ILE A 115 9.97 -26.91 -3.81
N ARG A 116 8.70 -26.78 -4.25
CA ARG A 116 8.35 -26.59 -5.66
C ARG A 116 8.83 -25.24 -6.18
N ILE A 117 8.66 -24.17 -5.40
CA ILE A 117 9.19 -22.84 -5.72
C ILE A 117 10.71 -22.87 -5.84
N ALA A 118 11.42 -23.63 -5.00
CA ALA A 118 12.87 -23.81 -5.12
C ALA A 118 13.31 -24.35 -6.47
N LYS A 119 12.53 -25.28 -7.06
CA LYS A 119 12.79 -25.77 -8.42
C LYS A 119 12.62 -24.68 -9.47
N VAL A 120 11.57 -23.84 -9.30
CA VAL A 120 11.36 -22.68 -10.18
C VAL A 120 12.51 -21.70 -10.03
N TYR A 121 12.97 -21.42 -8.80
CA TYR A 121 14.07 -20.52 -8.52
C TYR A 121 15.37 -21.00 -9.18
N SER A 122 15.69 -22.30 -9.06
CA SER A 122 16.88 -22.89 -9.71
C SER A 122 16.82 -22.76 -11.24
N LEU A 123 15.66 -23.04 -11.84
CA LEU A 123 15.48 -22.93 -13.28
C LEU A 123 15.48 -21.46 -13.76
N TYR A 124 14.86 -20.57 -13.00
CA TYR A 124 14.86 -19.12 -13.22
C TYR A 124 16.30 -18.56 -13.26
N THR A 125 17.08 -18.83 -12.22
CA THR A 125 18.48 -18.40 -12.15
C THR A 125 19.30 -18.96 -13.30
N LYS A 126 19.08 -20.24 -13.69
CA LYS A 126 19.74 -20.84 -14.85
C LYS A 126 19.37 -20.12 -16.15
N LYS A 127 18.08 -19.84 -16.39
CA LYS A 127 17.64 -19.14 -17.60
C LYS A 127 18.20 -17.72 -17.69
N LEU A 128 18.25 -16.98 -16.60
CA LEU A 128 18.90 -15.66 -16.57
C LEU A 128 20.39 -15.79 -16.94
N ARG A 129 21.08 -16.74 -16.33
CA ARG A 129 22.50 -16.98 -16.61
C ARG A 129 22.75 -17.37 -18.07
N ASP A 130 21.93 -18.27 -18.62
CA ASP A 130 22.06 -18.72 -20.02
C ASP A 130 21.78 -17.56 -21.00
N ALA A 131 20.91 -16.63 -20.64
CA ALA A 131 20.61 -15.41 -21.40
C ALA A 131 21.62 -14.26 -21.16
N ASN A 132 22.62 -14.45 -20.31
CA ASN A 132 23.49 -13.39 -19.82
C ASN A 132 22.68 -12.17 -19.33
N ALA A 133 21.64 -12.42 -18.53
CA ALA A 133 20.73 -11.42 -18.00
C ALA A 133 20.75 -11.40 -16.46
N LEU A 134 20.50 -10.26 -15.88
CA LEU A 134 20.36 -10.02 -14.44
C LEU A 134 19.01 -9.35 -14.19
N ASP A 135 18.30 -9.75 -13.16
CA ASP A 135 17.20 -8.92 -12.64
C ASP A 135 17.72 -7.86 -11.65
N PHE A 136 16.82 -7.04 -11.14
CA PHE A 136 17.21 -5.96 -10.22
C PHE A 136 17.86 -6.47 -8.94
N ASP A 137 17.40 -7.59 -8.40
CA ASP A 137 17.94 -8.18 -7.16
C ASP A 137 19.32 -8.80 -7.42
N ASP A 138 19.53 -9.39 -8.61
CA ASP A 138 20.82 -9.96 -9.02
C ASP A 138 21.93 -8.92 -9.07
N ILE A 139 21.63 -7.66 -9.36
CA ILE A 139 22.62 -6.59 -9.45
C ILE A 139 23.38 -6.47 -8.12
N ILE A 140 22.68 -6.45 -6.99
CA ILE A 140 23.33 -6.35 -5.68
C ILE A 140 23.87 -7.71 -5.24
N LEU A 141 23.09 -8.78 -5.39
CA LEU A 141 23.46 -10.15 -5.01
C LEU A 141 24.77 -10.58 -5.67
N LEU A 142 24.87 -10.47 -6.99
CA LEU A 142 26.07 -10.89 -7.73
C LEU A 142 27.28 -9.99 -7.43
N THR A 143 27.07 -8.71 -7.13
CA THR A 143 28.15 -7.83 -6.66
C THR A 143 28.69 -8.31 -5.32
N VAL A 144 27.83 -8.65 -4.37
CA VAL A 144 28.25 -9.21 -3.07
C VAL A 144 28.98 -10.54 -3.27
N GLN A 145 28.45 -11.45 -4.09
CA GLN A 145 29.11 -12.73 -4.41
C GLN A 145 30.47 -12.55 -5.08
N LEU A 146 30.60 -11.61 -6.01
CA LEU A 146 31.86 -11.27 -6.66
C LEU A 146 32.90 -10.81 -5.63
N LEU A 147 32.52 -9.88 -4.75
CA LEU A 147 33.42 -9.35 -3.72
C LEU A 147 33.77 -10.39 -2.64
N GLN A 148 32.88 -11.35 -2.35
CA GLN A 148 33.17 -12.43 -1.43
C GLN A 148 34.07 -13.50 -2.03
N SER A 149 33.80 -13.91 -3.29
CA SER A 149 34.48 -15.02 -3.94
C SER A 149 35.82 -14.63 -4.61
N ARG A 150 36.04 -13.33 -4.87
CA ARG A 150 37.23 -12.79 -5.57
C ARG A 150 37.97 -11.76 -4.71
N PRO A 151 38.90 -12.19 -3.86
CA PRO A 151 39.65 -11.28 -2.99
C PRO A 151 40.36 -10.15 -3.74
N GLU A 152 40.93 -10.43 -4.92
CA GLU A 152 41.62 -9.46 -5.75
C GLU A 152 40.73 -8.32 -6.23
N VAL A 153 39.45 -8.62 -6.57
CA VAL A 153 38.45 -7.61 -6.93
C VAL A 153 38.07 -6.80 -5.70
N ARG A 154 37.78 -7.48 -4.59
CA ARG A 154 37.45 -6.83 -3.32
C ARG A 154 38.54 -5.86 -2.88
N GLU A 155 39.82 -6.29 -2.88
CA GLU A 155 40.93 -5.46 -2.49
C GLU A 155 41.12 -4.26 -3.42
N TYR A 156 40.84 -4.43 -4.73
CA TYR A 156 40.88 -3.32 -5.66
C TYR A 156 39.89 -2.24 -5.27
N TYR A 157 38.64 -2.60 -5.01
CA TYR A 157 37.59 -1.62 -4.63
C TYR A 157 37.82 -1.06 -3.22
N GLN A 158 38.33 -1.85 -2.30
CA GLN A 158 38.73 -1.38 -0.97
C GLN A 158 39.85 -0.34 -1.03
N ARG A 159 40.83 -0.52 -1.90
CA ARG A 159 41.90 0.49 -2.13
C ARG A 159 41.36 1.73 -2.84
N LYS A 160 40.42 1.55 -3.77
CA LYS A 160 39.79 2.65 -4.50
C LYS A 160 38.91 3.51 -3.61
N PHE A 161 38.08 2.88 -2.77
CA PHE A 161 37.13 3.55 -1.90
C PHE A 161 37.72 3.70 -0.49
N ARG A 162 38.59 4.67 -0.32
CA ARG A 162 39.17 4.97 0.99
C ARG A 162 38.15 5.43 2.01
N TYR A 163 37.04 5.97 1.55
CA TYR A 163 35.88 6.40 2.35
C TYR A 163 34.61 5.86 1.71
N VAL A 164 33.75 5.29 2.53
CA VAL A 164 32.41 4.81 2.14
C VAL A 164 31.39 5.57 2.97
N LEU A 165 30.51 6.31 2.30
CA LEU A 165 29.45 7.10 2.91
C LEU A 165 28.13 6.54 2.44
N VAL A 166 27.20 6.30 3.37
CA VAL A 166 25.87 5.75 3.06
C VAL A 166 24.81 6.62 3.74
N ASP A 167 23.91 7.13 2.92
CA ASP A 167 22.76 7.90 3.37
C ASP A 167 21.54 7.01 3.56
N GLU A 168 20.57 7.43 4.39
CA GLU A 168 19.34 6.70 4.72
C GLU A 168 19.60 5.24 5.18
N TYR A 169 20.64 5.02 5.98
CA TYR A 169 21.14 3.70 6.34
C TYR A 169 20.10 2.81 7.04
N GLN A 170 19.09 3.38 7.71
CA GLN A 170 17.99 2.67 8.34
C GLN A 170 17.08 1.93 7.35
N ASP A 171 17.15 2.28 6.05
CA ASP A 171 16.36 1.65 5.00
C ASP A 171 17.11 0.52 4.26
N THR A 172 18.34 0.20 4.69
CA THR A 172 19.15 -0.86 4.08
C THR A 172 18.60 -2.25 4.39
N ASN A 173 18.58 -3.13 3.36
CA ASN A 173 18.36 -4.56 3.55
C ASN A 173 19.69 -5.29 3.85
N HIS A 174 19.63 -6.61 4.08
CA HIS A 174 20.78 -7.41 4.43
C HIS A 174 21.88 -7.40 3.34
N LEU A 175 21.52 -7.49 2.06
CA LEU A 175 22.50 -7.44 0.97
C LEU A 175 23.22 -6.10 0.87
N GLN A 176 22.51 -5.00 1.03
CA GLN A 176 23.08 -3.65 1.01
C GLN A 176 24.02 -3.42 2.18
N TYR A 177 23.65 -3.95 3.35
CA TYR A 177 24.53 -3.97 4.52
C TYR A 177 25.82 -4.75 4.24
N LEU A 178 25.73 -5.99 3.71
CA LEU A 178 26.91 -6.80 3.37
C LEU A 178 27.80 -6.10 2.33
N LEU A 179 27.21 -5.52 1.29
CA LEU A 179 27.93 -4.77 0.26
C LEU A 179 28.74 -3.63 0.86
N THR A 180 28.13 -2.82 1.72
CA THR A 180 28.82 -1.68 2.35
C THR A 180 29.94 -2.14 3.28
N SER A 181 29.72 -3.21 4.05
CA SER A 181 30.73 -3.81 4.92
C SER A 181 31.92 -4.36 4.13
N LEU A 182 31.68 -5.05 3.01
CA LEU A 182 32.73 -5.57 2.14
C LEU A 182 33.57 -4.45 1.52
N LEU A 183 32.93 -3.39 1.02
CA LEU A 183 33.62 -2.26 0.41
C LEU A 183 34.41 -1.43 1.43
N ALA A 184 33.89 -1.25 2.63
CA ALA A 184 34.57 -0.49 3.70
C ALA A 184 35.67 -1.28 4.39
N GLY A 185 35.78 -2.60 4.19
CA GLY A 185 36.63 -3.51 4.96
C GLY A 185 38.12 -3.21 4.91
N GLY A 186 38.61 -2.53 3.86
CA GLY A 186 40.04 -2.22 3.70
C GLY A 186 40.56 -1.18 4.68
N TYR A 187 39.90 -0.03 4.75
CA TYR A 187 40.31 1.09 5.61
C TYR A 187 39.42 1.29 6.81
N ARG A 188 38.26 0.67 6.82
CA ARG A 188 37.17 0.87 7.83
C ARG A 188 36.75 2.33 8.01
N ASN A 189 36.99 3.16 6.99
CA ASN A 189 36.52 4.54 6.95
C ASN A 189 35.09 4.56 6.40
N ILE A 190 34.16 4.18 7.23
CA ILE A 190 32.73 4.19 6.90
C ILE A 190 32.01 5.27 7.69
N CYS A 191 31.15 6.02 7.01
CA CYS A 191 30.24 6.98 7.61
C CYS A 191 28.84 6.65 7.13
N VAL A 192 27.95 6.33 8.06
CA VAL A 192 26.54 6.11 7.78
C VAL A 192 25.73 7.25 8.36
N VAL A 193 24.77 7.72 7.57
CA VAL A 193 23.79 8.73 7.99
C VAL A 193 22.42 8.10 7.92
N GLY A 194 21.62 8.30 8.94
CA GLY A 194 20.28 7.77 8.97
C GLY A 194 19.50 8.19 10.21
N ASP A 195 18.24 7.89 10.18
CA ASP A 195 17.27 8.20 11.21
C ASP A 195 16.41 6.96 11.48
N ASP A 196 16.67 6.29 12.61
CA ASP A 196 15.91 5.13 13.06
C ASP A 196 14.41 5.41 13.20
N ASP A 197 14.03 6.65 13.56
CA ASP A 197 12.63 7.09 13.64
C ASP A 197 11.97 7.27 12.27
N GLN A 198 12.74 7.20 11.16
CA GLN A 198 12.25 7.26 9.78
C GLN A 198 12.39 5.93 9.02
N SER A 199 12.62 4.80 9.70
CA SER A 199 12.63 3.47 9.10
C SER A 199 11.18 3.01 8.85
N ILE A 200 10.72 3.13 7.60
CA ILE A 200 9.34 2.87 7.17
C ILE A 200 9.24 1.94 5.95
N TYR A 201 10.32 1.23 5.59
CA TYR A 201 10.37 0.34 4.43
C TYR A 201 10.61 -1.13 4.78
N ARG A 202 10.21 -1.59 5.98
CA ARG A 202 10.30 -2.99 6.39
C ARG A 202 9.58 -3.92 5.41
N PHE A 203 8.44 -3.49 4.89
CA PHE A 203 7.69 -4.23 3.86
C PHE A 203 8.46 -4.42 2.54
N ARG A 204 9.57 -3.68 2.32
CA ARG A 204 10.52 -3.83 1.22
C ARG A 204 11.84 -4.49 1.63
N GLY A 205 11.89 -5.13 2.79
CA GLY A 205 13.07 -5.84 3.26
C GLY A 205 14.08 -4.98 4.05
N ALA A 206 13.79 -3.70 4.31
CA ALA A 206 14.63 -2.87 5.17
C ALA A 206 14.73 -3.47 6.58
N ASN A 207 15.94 -3.40 7.16
CA ASN A 207 16.20 -3.90 8.49
C ASN A 207 16.79 -2.80 9.38
N ILE A 208 15.98 -2.29 10.30
CA ILE A 208 16.37 -1.24 11.23
C ILE A 208 17.57 -1.64 12.12
N GLU A 209 17.76 -2.95 12.39
CA GLU A 209 18.89 -3.44 13.17
C GLU A 209 20.25 -3.06 12.56
N ASN A 210 20.33 -2.85 11.26
CA ASN A 210 21.57 -2.42 10.59
C ASN A 210 22.09 -1.10 11.18
N ILE A 211 21.23 -0.13 11.44
CA ILE A 211 21.64 1.14 12.05
C ILE A 211 21.71 1.06 13.58
N LEU A 212 20.82 0.30 14.22
CA LEU A 212 20.81 0.16 15.68
C LEU A 212 22.05 -0.57 16.19
N SER A 213 22.52 -1.59 15.47
CA SER A 213 23.69 -2.41 15.85
C SER A 213 25.03 -1.88 15.31
N PHE A 214 25.04 -0.83 14.52
CA PHE A 214 26.24 -0.31 13.84
C PHE A 214 27.45 -0.09 14.78
N GLU A 215 27.22 0.49 15.96
CA GLU A 215 28.28 0.74 16.94
C GLU A 215 28.87 -0.55 17.55
N LYS A 216 28.07 -1.62 17.63
CA LYS A 216 28.53 -2.93 18.13
C LYS A 216 29.47 -3.58 17.13
N GLU A 217 29.22 -3.40 15.85
CA GLU A 217 30.01 -3.95 14.75
C GLU A 217 31.29 -3.13 14.49
N TYR A 218 31.14 -1.82 14.41
CA TYR A 218 32.25 -0.89 14.23
C TYR A 218 32.70 -0.31 15.58
N ARG A 219 33.39 -1.15 16.35
CA ARG A 219 33.90 -0.73 17.69
C ARG A 219 34.77 0.52 17.55
N GLY A 220 34.40 1.56 18.29
CA GLY A 220 35.06 2.87 18.22
C GLY A 220 34.44 3.84 17.20
N ALA A 221 33.33 3.49 16.58
CA ALA A 221 32.55 4.43 15.77
C ALA A 221 32.13 5.63 16.62
N ARG A 222 32.30 6.82 16.07
CA ARG A 222 31.84 8.07 16.71
C ARG A 222 30.42 8.36 16.26
N VAL A 223 29.48 8.36 17.19
CA VAL A 223 28.10 8.77 16.94
C VAL A 223 27.94 10.27 17.11
N ILE A 224 27.41 10.93 16.11
CA ILE A 224 27.08 12.36 16.10
C ILE A 224 25.58 12.47 15.90
N ARG A 225 24.86 13.06 16.86
CA ARG A 225 23.43 13.29 16.77
C ARG A 225 23.16 14.66 16.17
N LEU A 226 22.38 14.69 15.09
CA LEU A 226 21.92 15.90 14.44
C LEU A 226 20.51 16.23 14.96
N GLU A 227 20.43 16.83 16.14
CA GLU A 227 19.17 17.11 16.83
C GLU A 227 18.54 18.45 16.44
N GLN A 228 19.33 19.38 15.89
CA GLN A 228 18.80 20.63 15.39
C GLN A 228 18.09 20.43 14.06
N ASN A 229 16.79 20.70 14.05
CA ASN A 229 15.95 20.70 12.87
C ASN A 229 15.88 22.13 12.28
N TYR A 230 15.92 22.24 10.96
CA TYR A 230 15.88 23.51 10.23
C TYR A 230 14.61 23.65 9.38
N ARG A 231 13.73 22.65 9.40
CA ARG A 231 12.52 22.58 8.58
C ARG A 231 11.31 23.11 9.33
N SER A 232 10.98 22.46 10.43
CA SER A 232 9.71 22.62 11.14
C SER A 232 9.78 23.62 12.28
N THR A 233 8.63 24.14 12.73
CA THR A 233 8.46 24.91 13.95
C THR A 233 8.49 23.99 15.17
N GLN A 234 8.69 24.58 16.38
CA GLN A 234 8.91 23.79 17.59
C GLN A 234 7.67 22.98 18.02
N ASN A 235 6.45 23.55 17.90
CA ASN A 235 5.23 22.82 18.26
C ASN A 235 5.03 21.55 17.43
N ILE A 236 5.38 21.58 16.13
CA ILE A 236 5.34 20.39 15.27
C ILE A 236 6.35 19.35 15.74
N LEU A 237 7.57 19.78 16.07
CA LEU A 237 8.62 18.88 16.54
C LEU A 237 8.29 18.27 17.91
N ASP A 238 7.75 19.06 18.84
CA ASP A 238 7.36 18.56 20.15
C ASP A 238 6.24 17.52 20.06
N ALA A 239 5.25 17.77 19.19
CA ALA A 239 4.20 16.82 18.91
C ALA A 239 4.77 15.52 18.30
N ALA A 240 5.66 15.63 17.29
CA ALA A 240 6.29 14.47 16.66
C ALA A 240 7.21 13.70 17.64
N ASN A 241 8.00 14.40 18.44
CA ASN A 241 8.82 13.82 19.49
C ASN A 241 7.97 13.08 20.54
N ALA A 242 6.79 13.60 20.89
CA ALA A 242 5.88 12.98 21.85
C ALA A 242 5.33 11.66 21.30
N VAL A 243 4.87 11.64 20.04
CA VAL A 243 4.37 10.43 19.38
C VAL A 243 5.46 9.38 19.30
N ILE A 244 6.64 9.70 18.74
CA ILE A 244 7.68 8.70 18.50
C ILE A 244 8.32 8.16 19.77
N ARG A 245 8.20 8.86 20.90
CA ARG A 245 8.73 8.43 22.20
C ARG A 245 8.13 7.12 22.69
N HIS A 246 6.94 6.74 22.22
CA HIS A 246 6.27 5.50 22.59
C HIS A 246 6.91 4.27 21.95
N ASN A 247 7.77 4.42 20.95
CA ASN A 247 8.55 3.33 20.37
C ASN A 247 9.73 2.96 21.29
N GLN A 248 9.98 1.65 21.46
CA GLN A 248 11.07 1.15 22.30
C GLN A 248 12.33 0.85 21.46
N GLY A 249 12.16 0.37 20.21
CA GLY A 249 13.25 0.03 19.29
C GLY A 249 13.89 1.24 18.64
N ARG A 250 14.50 2.17 19.46
CA ARG A 250 15.10 3.42 18.97
C ARG A 250 16.35 3.85 19.75
N LYS A 251 17.25 4.58 19.09
CA LYS A 251 18.46 5.17 19.74
C LYS A 251 18.15 6.42 20.60
N GLY A 252 16.95 6.95 20.50
CA GLY A 252 16.50 8.12 21.25
C GLY A 252 17.24 9.41 20.88
N LYS A 253 16.51 10.33 20.27
CA LYS A 253 16.92 11.73 20.04
C LYS A 253 15.73 12.63 20.32
N THR A 254 15.99 13.92 20.50
CA THR A 254 14.93 14.93 20.65
C THR A 254 15.22 16.06 19.68
N LEU A 255 14.37 16.22 18.69
CA LEU A 255 14.50 17.30 17.72
C LEU A 255 14.12 18.64 18.37
N TRP A 256 14.91 19.66 18.07
CA TRP A 256 14.66 21.05 18.45
C TRP A 256 14.98 21.99 17.29
N THR A 257 14.43 23.20 17.29
CA THR A 257 14.62 24.17 16.21
C THR A 257 14.81 25.60 16.72
N ARG A 258 15.32 26.45 15.84
CA ARG A 258 15.34 27.91 16.00
C ARG A 258 14.25 28.63 15.22
N ASN A 259 13.38 27.91 14.54
CA ASN A 259 12.30 28.46 13.71
C ASN A 259 11.12 29.04 14.54
N GLY A 260 11.29 29.16 15.88
CA GLY A 260 10.23 29.66 16.79
C GLY A 260 9.22 28.56 17.16
N ALA A 261 8.25 28.93 17.99
CA ALA A 261 7.23 28.02 18.48
C ALA A 261 6.30 27.54 17.33
N GLY A 262 5.92 28.46 16.44
CA GLY A 262 4.92 28.20 15.39
C GLY A 262 3.52 27.99 15.95
N ASP A 263 2.60 27.64 15.08
CA ASP A 263 1.23 27.32 15.48
C ASP A 263 1.16 25.92 16.09
N LYS A 264 0.15 25.70 16.95
CA LYS A 264 -0.15 24.36 17.47
C LYS A 264 -0.65 23.46 16.35
N VAL A 265 -0.39 22.17 16.47
CA VAL A 265 -0.94 21.16 15.57
C VAL A 265 -2.47 21.19 15.65
N LEU A 266 -3.13 21.47 14.52
CA LEU A 266 -4.57 21.49 14.46
C LEU A 266 -5.11 20.07 14.31
N ILE A 267 -5.93 19.61 15.25
CA ILE A 267 -6.64 18.32 15.15
C ILE A 267 -8.12 18.60 14.92
N LYS A 268 -8.66 18.12 13.81
CA LYS A 268 -10.05 18.37 13.43
C LYS A 268 -10.86 17.09 13.35
N THR A 269 -11.93 17.03 14.12
CA THR A 269 -12.96 15.99 14.02
C THR A 269 -13.98 16.38 12.96
N ASN A 270 -14.21 15.52 11.99
CA ASN A 270 -15.21 15.66 10.95
C ASN A 270 -16.33 14.63 11.16
N PHE A 271 -17.48 14.78 10.48
CA PHE A 271 -18.56 13.81 10.59
C PHE A 271 -18.25 12.56 9.74
N ASN A 272 -17.87 12.75 8.47
CA ASN A 272 -17.51 11.69 7.53
C ASN A 272 -16.32 12.12 6.63
N GLU A 273 -15.91 11.25 5.68
CA GLU A 273 -14.83 11.49 4.73
C GLU A 273 -15.10 12.67 3.78
N GLY A 274 -16.37 12.88 3.41
CA GLY A 274 -16.79 14.01 2.57
C GLY A 274 -16.60 15.35 3.30
N ASP A 275 -17.03 15.42 4.57
CA ASP A 275 -16.82 16.60 5.41
C ASP A 275 -15.33 16.84 5.66
N GLU A 276 -14.53 15.79 5.86
CA GLU A 276 -13.08 15.87 5.99
C GLU A 276 -12.44 16.47 4.73
N ALA A 277 -12.80 15.97 3.56
CA ALA A 277 -12.30 16.46 2.28
C ALA A 277 -12.71 17.93 2.03
N ASN A 278 -13.96 18.29 2.30
CA ASN A 278 -14.45 19.66 2.18
C ASN A 278 -13.73 20.62 3.15
N PHE A 279 -13.46 20.17 4.37
CA PHE A 279 -12.67 20.95 5.35
C PHE A 279 -11.25 21.22 4.81
N VAL A 280 -10.57 20.19 4.30
CA VAL A 280 -9.21 20.34 3.75
C VAL A 280 -9.21 21.33 2.57
N VAL A 281 -10.14 21.18 1.61
CA VAL A 281 -10.26 22.09 0.48
C VAL A 281 -10.55 23.54 0.95
N GLY A 282 -11.45 23.68 1.93
CA GLY A 282 -11.77 25.01 2.50
C GLY A 282 -10.55 25.69 3.13
N GLN A 283 -9.70 24.95 3.86
CA GLN A 283 -8.46 25.48 4.42
C GLN A 283 -7.46 25.86 3.32
N VAL A 284 -7.28 25.01 2.32
CA VAL A 284 -6.40 25.29 1.18
C VAL A 284 -6.84 26.55 0.43
N MET A 285 -8.14 26.71 0.17
CA MET A 285 -8.67 27.92 -0.46
C MET A 285 -8.49 29.17 0.40
N MET A 286 -8.70 29.03 1.72
CA MET A 286 -8.49 30.15 2.65
C MET A 286 -7.01 30.59 2.68
N ASN A 287 -6.08 29.62 2.70
CA ASN A 287 -4.65 29.89 2.66
C ASN A 287 -4.23 30.55 1.33
N TYR A 288 -4.77 30.07 0.23
CA TYR A 288 -4.55 30.68 -1.11
C TYR A 288 -5.02 32.14 -1.13
N ASN A 289 -6.20 32.42 -0.59
CA ASN A 289 -6.72 33.80 -0.49
C ASN A 289 -5.89 34.68 0.42
N ARG A 290 -5.08 34.11 1.33
CA ARG A 290 -4.11 34.81 2.18
C ARG A 290 -2.73 34.98 1.53
N GLY A 291 -2.54 34.50 0.29
CA GLY A 291 -1.33 34.70 -0.51
C GLY A 291 -0.39 33.49 -0.59
N MET A 292 -0.76 32.32 -0.06
CA MET A 292 -0.01 31.08 -0.26
C MET A 292 -0.24 30.55 -1.69
N ASN A 293 0.70 29.78 -2.23
CA ASN A 293 0.52 29.08 -3.49
C ASN A 293 -0.15 27.74 -3.27
N TRP A 294 -0.82 27.20 -4.31
CA TRP A 294 -1.36 25.83 -4.25
C TRP A 294 -0.28 24.79 -3.92
N ARG A 295 0.91 24.92 -4.52
CA ARG A 295 2.06 24.01 -4.34
C ARG A 295 2.63 24.01 -2.91
N ASP A 296 2.24 24.97 -2.07
CA ASP A 296 2.68 25.05 -0.69
C ASP A 296 1.93 24.06 0.22
N HIS A 297 0.90 23.39 -0.31
CA HIS A 297 0.03 22.48 0.40
C HIS A 297 0.26 21.03 -0.01
N ALA A 298 0.31 20.12 0.98
CA ALA A 298 0.32 18.68 0.78
C ALA A 298 -0.78 17.99 1.59
N VAL A 299 -1.44 17.01 0.97
CA VAL A 299 -2.42 16.14 1.64
C VAL A 299 -1.87 14.72 1.67
N LEU A 300 -1.65 14.20 2.87
CA LEU A 300 -1.05 12.91 3.12
C LEU A 300 -2.09 11.92 3.65
N TYR A 301 -2.15 10.76 3.04
CA TYR A 301 -3.07 9.68 3.42
C TYR A 301 -2.35 8.33 3.54
N ARG A 302 -2.95 7.38 4.27
CA ARG A 302 -2.36 6.06 4.50
C ARG A 302 -2.55 5.13 3.30
N MET A 303 -3.71 5.15 2.67
CA MET A 303 -4.10 4.28 1.56
C MET A 303 -4.56 5.07 0.34
N ASN A 304 -4.25 4.56 -0.84
CA ASN A 304 -4.64 5.20 -2.12
C ASN A 304 -6.17 5.34 -2.28
N ALA A 305 -6.98 4.44 -1.68
CA ALA A 305 -8.43 4.54 -1.73
C ALA A 305 -8.96 5.85 -1.12
N GLN A 306 -8.28 6.41 -0.10
CA GLN A 306 -8.68 7.67 0.53
C GLN A 306 -8.60 8.88 -0.43
N SER A 307 -7.83 8.80 -1.53
CA SER A 307 -7.72 9.92 -2.48
C SER A 307 -9.05 10.23 -3.17
N ASN A 308 -9.94 9.25 -3.32
CA ASN A 308 -11.19 9.40 -4.04
C ASN A 308 -12.06 10.55 -3.52
N ALA A 309 -12.39 10.56 -2.22
CA ALA A 309 -13.19 11.64 -1.61
C ALA A 309 -12.48 13.01 -1.70
N LEU A 310 -11.16 13.03 -1.53
CA LEU A 310 -10.33 14.23 -1.68
C LEU A 310 -10.38 14.75 -3.12
N GLU A 311 -10.10 13.88 -4.10
CA GLU A 311 -10.12 14.24 -5.53
C GLU A 311 -11.48 14.83 -5.93
N TYR A 312 -12.58 14.22 -5.46
CA TYR A 312 -13.91 14.72 -5.69
C TYR A 312 -14.10 16.14 -5.14
N ALA A 313 -13.71 16.39 -3.89
CA ALA A 313 -13.85 17.71 -3.27
C ALA A 313 -12.98 18.77 -3.94
N PHE A 314 -11.72 18.44 -4.28
CA PHE A 314 -10.81 19.37 -4.96
C PHE A 314 -11.30 19.76 -6.35
N LYS A 315 -11.79 18.80 -7.15
CA LYS A 315 -12.36 19.05 -8.48
C LYS A 315 -13.60 19.92 -8.40
N ARG A 316 -14.56 19.55 -7.54
CA ARG A 316 -15.81 20.32 -7.37
C ARG A 316 -15.54 21.77 -7.00
N SER A 317 -14.46 22.04 -6.28
CA SER A 317 -14.06 23.38 -5.85
C SER A 317 -13.13 24.09 -6.83
N GLY A 318 -12.76 23.47 -7.96
CA GLY A 318 -11.85 24.03 -8.96
C GLY A 318 -10.42 24.25 -8.46
N VAL A 319 -10.00 23.55 -7.42
CA VAL A 319 -8.63 23.66 -6.87
C VAL A 319 -7.71 22.69 -7.60
N PRO A 320 -6.63 23.15 -8.25
CA PRO A 320 -5.71 22.29 -8.98
C PRO A 320 -4.93 21.39 -8.04
N TYR A 321 -4.83 20.11 -8.38
CA TYR A 321 -4.08 19.11 -7.60
C TYR A 321 -3.34 18.12 -8.50
N LYS A 322 -2.32 17.46 -7.94
CA LYS A 322 -1.65 16.30 -8.54
C LYS A 322 -1.41 15.20 -7.52
N ILE A 323 -1.39 13.94 -7.98
CA ILE A 323 -1.10 12.78 -7.15
C ILE A 323 0.33 12.30 -7.43
N ILE A 324 1.16 12.25 -6.40
CA ILE A 324 2.53 11.72 -6.49
C ILE A 324 2.54 10.25 -6.08
N GLY A 325 3.18 9.41 -6.91
CA GLY A 325 3.33 7.99 -6.67
C GLY A 325 2.07 7.17 -6.89
N GLY A 326 1.06 7.74 -7.54
CA GLY A 326 -0.20 7.10 -7.90
C GLY A 326 -0.78 7.67 -9.18
N MET A 327 -1.80 6.99 -9.70
CA MET A 327 -2.67 7.51 -10.77
C MET A 327 -3.93 8.08 -10.13
N LYS A 328 -4.52 9.10 -10.76
CA LYS A 328 -5.86 9.62 -10.39
C LYS A 328 -6.84 8.44 -10.31
N PHE A 329 -7.80 8.51 -9.41
CA PHE A 329 -8.67 7.37 -9.11
C PHE A 329 -9.35 6.80 -10.35
N PHE A 330 -9.99 7.65 -11.16
CA PHE A 330 -10.69 7.22 -12.37
C PHE A 330 -9.76 6.84 -13.54
N ASP A 331 -8.45 7.13 -13.44
CA ASP A 331 -7.46 6.73 -14.44
C ASP A 331 -6.87 5.34 -14.20
N ARG A 332 -7.08 4.77 -13.01
CA ARG A 332 -6.59 3.44 -12.66
C ARG A 332 -7.18 2.37 -13.58
N ALA A 333 -6.34 1.41 -13.99
CA ALA A 333 -6.72 0.39 -14.97
C ALA A 333 -7.95 -0.41 -14.53
N GLU A 334 -8.00 -0.83 -13.25
CA GLU A 334 -9.11 -1.58 -12.68
C GLU A 334 -10.41 -0.78 -12.62
N ILE A 335 -10.33 0.52 -12.39
CA ILE A 335 -11.49 1.42 -12.39
C ILE A 335 -11.99 1.60 -13.82
N LYS A 336 -11.07 1.86 -14.78
CA LYS A 336 -11.43 1.94 -16.20
C LYS A 336 -12.04 0.63 -16.72
N ASP A 337 -11.61 -0.53 -16.22
CA ASP A 337 -12.21 -1.82 -16.58
C ASP A 337 -13.65 -1.91 -16.06
N MET A 338 -13.89 -1.56 -14.79
CA MET A 338 -15.24 -1.61 -14.20
C MET A 338 -16.18 -0.59 -14.83
N LEU A 339 -15.69 0.64 -15.07
CA LEU A 339 -16.46 1.63 -15.82
C LEU A 339 -16.80 1.17 -17.24
N ALA A 340 -15.87 0.46 -17.92
CA ALA A 340 -16.13 -0.10 -19.23
C ALA A 340 -17.22 -1.18 -19.19
N TYR A 341 -17.28 -2.02 -18.13
CA TYR A 341 -18.42 -2.92 -17.92
C TYR A 341 -19.73 -2.15 -17.80
N LEU A 342 -19.78 -1.16 -16.93
CA LEU A 342 -20.99 -0.34 -16.72
C LEU A 342 -21.41 0.39 -18.00
N CYS A 343 -20.46 0.95 -18.76
CA CYS A 343 -20.74 1.60 -20.03
C CYS A 343 -21.31 0.66 -21.08
N VAL A 344 -20.77 -0.57 -21.24
CA VAL A 344 -21.29 -1.55 -22.22
C VAL A 344 -22.66 -2.08 -21.81
N ILE A 345 -22.92 -2.20 -20.50
CA ILE A 345 -24.25 -2.52 -19.97
C ILE A 345 -25.23 -1.41 -20.33
N ASN A 346 -24.88 -0.16 -20.16
CA ASN A 346 -25.71 0.99 -20.49
C ASN A 346 -25.85 1.18 -22.01
N ASN A 347 -24.73 1.04 -22.76
CA ASN A 347 -24.67 1.21 -24.20
C ASN A 347 -23.88 0.09 -24.88
N PRO A 348 -24.54 -0.97 -25.43
CA PRO A 348 -23.84 -2.08 -26.10
C PRO A 348 -23.18 -1.73 -27.43
N THR A 349 -23.45 -0.53 -27.97
CA THR A 349 -22.82 -0.11 -29.25
C THR A 349 -21.45 0.50 -29.04
N ASP A 350 -20.95 0.59 -27.78
CA ASP A 350 -19.61 1.08 -27.48
C ASP A 350 -18.53 0.00 -27.70
N ASP A 351 -18.15 -0.14 -28.97
CA ASP A 351 -17.15 -1.12 -29.40
C ASP A 351 -15.79 -0.94 -28.69
N LEU A 352 -15.41 0.30 -28.35
CA LEU A 352 -14.13 0.59 -27.70
C LEU A 352 -14.07 -0.02 -26.30
N ARG A 353 -15.10 0.21 -25.50
CA ARG A 353 -15.19 -0.34 -24.13
C ARG A 353 -15.46 -1.85 -24.15
N LEU A 354 -16.22 -2.32 -25.13
CA LEU A 354 -16.44 -3.76 -25.34
C LEU A 354 -15.13 -4.51 -25.59
N ARG A 355 -14.26 -3.98 -26.47
CA ARG A 355 -12.93 -4.55 -26.72
C ARG A 355 -12.05 -4.60 -25.49
N ARG A 356 -12.19 -3.61 -24.59
CA ARG A 356 -11.44 -3.57 -23.35
C ARG A 356 -11.79 -4.72 -22.40
N ILE A 357 -13.07 -5.03 -22.24
CA ILE A 357 -13.54 -5.97 -21.21
C ILE A 357 -13.77 -7.40 -21.67
N VAL A 358 -13.88 -7.66 -22.98
CA VAL A 358 -14.25 -8.98 -23.49
C VAL A 358 -13.37 -10.12 -22.99
N ASN A 359 -12.09 -9.86 -22.72
CA ASN A 359 -11.14 -10.82 -22.19
C ASN A 359 -10.54 -10.42 -20.82
N VAL A 360 -11.20 -9.55 -20.10
CA VAL A 360 -10.81 -9.12 -18.73
C VAL A 360 -12.02 -9.30 -17.80
N PRO A 361 -12.05 -10.28 -16.90
CA PRO A 361 -11.09 -11.41 -16.71
C PRO A 361 -10.90 -12.31 -17.92
N SER A 362 -9.82 -13.09 -17.92
CA SER A 362 -9.46 -13.93 -19.06
C SER A 362 -10.54 -14.97 -19.40
N ARG A 363 -11.13 -14.83 -20.60
CA ARG A 363 -12.14 -15.76 -21.16
C ARG A 363 -11.59 -16.59 -22.32
N LYS A 364 -10.27 -16.51 -22.53
CA LYS A 364 -9.58 -17.16 -23.64
C LYS A 364 -10.12 -16.69 -25.02
N ILE A 365 -10.48 -15.41 -25.10
CA ILE A 365 -10.85 -14.69 -26.32
C ILE A 365 -9.63 -13.85 -26.71
N GLY A 366 -8.89 -14.31 -27.72
CA GLY A 366 -7.66 -13.62 -28.14
C GLY A 366 -7.94 -12.38 -29.00
N ALA A 367 -6.98 -11.45 -29.05
CA ALA A 367 -7.07 -10.21 -29.84
C ALA A 367 -7.39 -10.48 -31.32
N ALA A 368 -6.77 -11.51 -31.93
CA ALA A 368 -7.04 -11.89 -33.31
C ALA A 368 -8.50 -12.30 -33.55
N THR A 369 -9.19 -12.87 -32.56
CA THR A 369 -10.63 -13.19 -32.66
C THR A 369 -11.46 -11.92 -32.65
N VAL A 370 -11.11 -10.98 -31.75
CA VAL A 370 -11.80 -9.68 -31.67
C VAL A 370 -11.60 -8.87 -32.96
N ASP A 371 -10.39 -8.89 -33.52
CA ASP A 371 -10.10 -8.19 -34.78
C ASP A 371 -10.87 -8.78 -35.97
N LYS A 372 -11.00 -10.11 -36.05
CA LYS A 372 -11.85 -10.74 -37.07
C LYS A 372 -13.31 -10.34 -36.91
N ALA A 373 -13.82 -10.33 -35.69
CA ALA A 373 -15.19 -9.91 -35.43
C ALA A 373 -15.40 -8.42 -35.77
N GLN A 374 -14.41 -7.56 -35.54
CA GLN A 374 -14.47 -6.14 -35.92
C GLN A 374 -14.54 -5.95 -37.43
N LEU A 375 -13.78 -6.75 -38.20
CA LEU A 375 -13.88 -6.74 -39.67
C LEU A 375 -15.28 -7.13 -40.16
N LEU A 376 -15.90 -8.14 -39.55
CA LEU A 376 -17.26 -8.54 -39.83
C LEU A 376 -18.27 -7.43 -39.43
N ALA A 377 -18.11 -6.82 -38.27
CA ALA A 377 -18.94 -5.69 -37.80
C ALA A 377 -18.91 -4.54 -38.83
N THR A 378 -17.72 -4.19 -39.29
CA THR A 378 -17.54 -3.14 -40.32
C THR A 378 -18.17 -3.56 -41.65
N ALA A 379 -17.99 -4.80 -42.08
CA ALA A 379 -18.53 -5.31 -43.36
C ALA A 379 -20.06 -5.36 -43.39
N HIS A 380 -20.69 -5.68 -42.27
CA HIS A 380 -22.14 -5.76 -42.11
C HIS A 380 -22.79 -4.44 -41.63
N GLY A 381 -22.01 -3.44 -41.25
CA GLY A 381 -22.53 -2.16 -40.74
C GLY A 381 -23.28 -2.30 -39.41
N VAL A 382 -22.89 -3.23 -38.55
CA VAL A 382 -23.51 -3.50 -37.24
C VAL A 382 -22.46 -3.34 -36.13
N PRO A 383 -22.90 -3.05 -34.87
CA PRO A 383 -22.00 -3.01 -33.74
C PRO A 383 -21.27 -4.34 -33.49
N LEU A 384 -20.07 -4.29 -32.95
CA LEU A 384 -19.27 -5.48 -32.61
C LEU A 384 -20.01 -6.42 -31.65
N TYR A 385 -20.84 -5.87 -30.78
CA TYR A 385 -21.67 -6.62 -29.85
C TYR A 385 -22.63 -7.57 -30.56
N GLU A 386 -23.26 -7.16 -31.66
CA GLU A 386 -24.17 -7.99 -32.45
C GLU A 386 -23.43 -9.13 -33.15
N ILE A 387 -22.20 -8.90 -33.60
CA ILE A 387 -21.33 -9.97 -34.14
C ILE A 387 -21.01 -11.00 -33.05
N PHE A 388 -20.72 -10.55 -31.82
CA PHE A 388 -20.47 -11.46 -30.69
C PHE A 388 -21.70 -12.27 -30.31
N ARG A 389 -22.88 -11.62 -30.33
CA ARG A 389 -24.16 -12.23 -29.99
C ARG A 389 -24.58 -13.35 -30.98
N HIS A 390 -24.16 -13.20 -32.21
CA HIS A 390 -24.49 -14.16 -33.30
C HIS A 390 -23.23 -14.82 -33.88
N ALA A 391 -22.20 -15.02 -33.08
CA ALA A 391 -20.88 -15.47 -33.52
C ALA A 391 -20.91 -16.85 -34.18
N SER A 392 -21.84 -17.72 -33.79
CA SER A 392 -22.05 -19.05 -34.42
C SER A 392 -22.48 -18.96 -35.89
N GLY A 393 -23.09 -17.86 -36.33
CA GLY A 393 -23.48 -17.59 -37.71
C GLY A 393 -22.31 -17.25 -38.64
N TYR A 394 -21.11 -16.94 -38.09
CA TYR A 394 -19.95 -16.55 -38.89
C TYR A 394 -18.86 -17.65 -38.89
N PRO A 395 -18.52 -18.22 -40.05
CA PRO A 395 -17.51 -19.27 -40.18
C PRO A 395 -16.15 -18.88 -39.55
N GLU A 396 -15.75 -17.61 -39.68
CA GLU A 396 -14.48 -17.04 -39.22
C GLU A 396 -14.36 -17.05 -37.69
N LEU A 397 -15.49 -17.06 -36.99
CA LEU A 397 -15.59 -17.03 -35.51
C LEU A 397 -15.96 -18.38 -34.90
N ARG A 398 -16.18 -19.41 -35.69
CA ARG A 398 -16.70 -20.71 -35.24
C ARG A 398 -15.95 -21.30 -34.05
N SER A 399 -14.62 -21.17 -34.01
CA SER A 399 -13.78 -21.71 -32.92
C SER A 399 -13.95 -20.94 -31.60
N ALA A 400 -14.42 -19.72 -31.64
CA ALA A 400 -14.61 -18.84 -30.48
C ALA A 400 -16.09 -18.53 -30.18
N ALA A 401 -17.01 -18.99 -31.03
CA ALA A 401 -18.43 -18.62 -30.98
C ALA A 401 -19.05 -18.84 -29.59
N VAL A 402 -18.89 -20.02 -29.00
CA VAL A 402 -19.43 -20.36 -27.69
C VAL A 402 -18.94 -19.35 -26.58
N LYS A 403 -17.68 -18.89 -26.71
CA LYS A 403 -17.12 -17.94 -25.73
C LYS A 403 -17.66 -16.53 -25.94
N LEU A 404 -17.80 -16.11 -27.19
CA LEU A 404 -18.33 -14.79 -27.55
C LEU A 404 -19.81 -14.69 -27.18
N GLU A 405 -20.61 -15.68 -27.55
CA GLU A 405 -22.02 -15.77 -27.21
C GLU A 405 -22.22 -15.91 -25.68
N GLY A 406 -21.37 -16.68 -24.99
CA GLY A 406 -21.39 -16.76 -23.53
C GLY A 406 -21.05 -15.44 -22.85
N PHE A 407 -20.15 -14.63 -23.43
CA PHE A 407 -19.86 -13.30 -22.92
C PHE A 407 -21.04 -12.34 -23.12
N THR A 408 -21.66 -12.33 -24.30
CA THR A 408 -22.84 -11.48 -24.52
C THR A 408 -24.05 -11.91 -23.70
N ALA A 409 -24.27 -13.20 -23.48
CA ALA A 409 -25.30 -13.70 -22.55
C ALA A 409 -25.06 -13.20 -21.12
N LEU A 410 -23.81 -13.18 -20.65
CA LEU A 410 -23.43 -12.59 -19.36
C LEU A 410 -23.75 -11.11 -19.30
N MET A 411 -23.48 -10.35 -20.38
CA MET A 411 -23.78 -8.92 -20.43
C MET A 411 -25.27 -8.64 -20.46
N GLU A 412 -26.09 -9.46 -21.14
CA GLU A 412 -27.55 -9.33 -21.14
C GLU A 412 -28.12 -9.61 -19.74
N GLU A 413 -27.64 -10.65 -19.03
CA GLU A 413 -28.03 -10.93 -17.65
C GLU A 413 -27.79 -9.70 -16.75
N MET A 414 -26.59 -9.07 -16.87
CA MET A 414 -26.29 -7.87 -16.10
C MET A 414 -27.18 -6.69 -16.48
N ARG A 415 -27.51 -6.55 -17.77
CA ARG A 415 -28.38 -5.49 -18.28
C ARG A 415 -29.81 -5.62 -17.76
N GLU A 416 -30.36 -6.83 -17.71
CA GLU A 416 -31.66 -7.09 -17.12
C GLU A 416 -31.70 -6.66 -15.65
N LYS A 417 -30.62 -6.94 -14.91
CA LYS A 417 -30.51 -6.57 -13.48
C LYS A 417 -30.30 -5.09 -13.23
N ALA A 418 -29.77 -4.32 -14.19
CA ALA A 418 -29.53 -2.90 -14.02
C ALA A 418 -30.80 -2.08 -13.69
N GLY A 419 -31.97 -2.52 -14.17
CA GLY A 419 -33.27 -1.88 -13.87
C GLY A 419 -33.99 -2.42 -12.64
N GLU A 420 -33.50 -3.50 -12.03
CA GLU A 420 -34.15 -4.21 -10.92
C GLU A 420 -33.51 -3.95 -9.56
N MET A 421 -32.26 -3.52 -9.54
CA MET A 421 -31.46 -3.38 -8.33
C MET A 421 -31.06 -1.91 -8.08
N PRO A 422 -30.91 -1.46 -6.82
CA PRO A 422 -30.27 -0.19 -6.51
C PRO A 422 -28.85 -0.16 -7.07
N LEU A 423 -28.39 0.99 -7.53
CA LEU A 423 -27.11 1.14 -8.24
C LEU A 423 -25.88 0.59 -7.47
N PRO A 424 -25.74 0.78 -6.14
CA PRO A 424 -24.61 0.20 -5.39
C PRO A 424 -24.64 -1.33 -5.38
N GLU A 425 -25.82 -1.94 -5.15
CA GLU A 425 -26.00 -3.39 -5.16
C GLU A 425 -25.78 -3.97 -6.57
N PHE A 426 -26.25 -3.24 -7.58
CA PHE A 426 -26.02 -3.59 -8.98
C PHE A 426 -24.53 -3.59 -9.32
N TYR A 427 -23.78 -2.58 -8.89
CA TYR A 427 -22.35 -2.53 -9.11
C TYR A 427 -21.62 -3.71 -8.45
N GLU A 428 -21.96 -4.03 -7.20
CA GLU A 428 -21.42 -5.22 -6.52
C GLU A 428 -21.75 -6.52 -7.27
N PHE A 429 -22.98 -6.64 -7.77
CA PHE A 429 -23.38 -7.75 -8.62
C PHE A 429 -22.50 -7.85 -9.88
N VAL A 430 -22.24 -6.75 -10.59
CA VAL A 430 -21.39 -6.72 -11.76
C VAL A 430 -19.94 -7.14 -11.42
N CYS A 431 -19.37 -6.65 -10.32
CA CYS A 431 -18.03 -7.03 -9.87
C CYS A 431 -17.89 -8.54 -9.63
N ASN A 432 -18.89 -9.13 -8.98
CA ASN A 432 -18.89 -10.55 -8.66
C ASN A 432 -19.21 -11.42 -9.89
N ARG A 433 -20.23 -11.06 -10.64
CA ARG A 433 -20.75 -11.85 -11.77
C ARG A 433 -19.82 -11.85 -12.98
N SER A 434 -19.11 -10.72 -13.20
CA SER A 434 -18.06 -10.66 -14.24
C SER A 434 -16.85 -11.56 -13.93
N GLY A 435 -16.67 -11.96 -12.67
CA GLY A 435 -15.51 -12.66 -12.16
C GLY A 435 -14.31 -11.74 -11.87
N TYR A 436 -14.50 -10.40 -11.89
CA TYR A 436 -13.41 -9.45 -11.70
C TYR A 436 -12.87 -9.49 -10.26
N THR A 437 -13.77 -9.52 -9.28
CA THR A 437 -13.42 -9.66 -7.86
C THR A 437 -12.66 -10.98 -7.62
N ALA A 438 -13.13 -12.10 -8.18
CA ALA A 438 -12.47 -13.39 -8.06
C ALA A 438 -11.06 -13.36 -8.66
N MET A 439 -10.89 -12.76 -9.84
CA MET A 439 -9.59 -12.61 -10.50
C MET A 439 -8.56 -11.86 -9.63
N LEU A 440 -8.98 -10.80 -8.95
CA LEU A 440 -8.09 -10.03 -8.07
C LEU A 440 -7.80 -10.77 -6.77
N THR A 441 -8.80 -11.48 -6.22
CA THR A 441 -8.66 -12.24 -4.96
C THR A 441 -7.76 -13.46 -5.15
N GLU A 442 -7.86 -14.18 -6.27
CA GLU A 442 -7.02 -15.34 -6.58
C GLU A 442 -5.53 -15.01 -6.62
N LYS A 443 -5.16 -13.80 -7.06
CA LYS A 443 -3.75 -13.39 -7.19
C LYS A 443 -3.05 -13.14 -5.86
N ASN A 444 -3.78 -12.79 -4.80
CA ASN A 444 -3.35 -12.60 -3.40
C ASN A 444 -2.02 -11.85 -3.19
N ASP A 445 -1.56 -11.04 -4.15
CA ASP A 445 -0.40 -10.17 -4.03
C ASP A 445 -0.82 -8.77 -3.54
N MET A 446 0.14 -7.97 -3.09
CA MET A 446 -0.11 -6.63 -2.54
C MET A 446 -0.76 -5.68 -3.57
N GLU A 447 -0.35 -5.77 -4.84
CA GLU A 447 -0.90 -4.96 -5.93
C GLU A 447 -2.36 -5.33 -6.23
N SER A 448 -2.66 -6.63 -6.31
CA SER A 448 -4.04 -7.10 -6.56
C SER A 448 -4.98 -6.79 -5.40
N ARG A 449 -4.48 -6.80 -4.15
CA ARG A 449 -5.24 -6.32 -3.00
C ARG A 449 -5.56 -4.84 -3.10
N GLY A 450 -4.57 -4.01 -3.43
CA GLY A 450 -4.79 -2.57 -3.65
C GLY A 450 -5.75 -2.29 -4.81
N ARG A 451 -5.69 -3.08 -5.89
CA ARG A 451 -6.66 -2.99 -6.99
C ARG A 451 -8.06 -3.43 -6.56
N LEU A 452 -8.18 -4.47 -5.74
CA LEU A 452 -9.47 -4.91 -5.20
C LEU A 452 -10.07 -3.83 -4.30
N GLU A 453 -9.27 -3.21 -3.44
CA GLU A 453 -9.67 -2.07 -2.62
C GLU A 453 -10.18 -0.91 -3.49
N ASN A 454 -9.48 -0.58 -4.59
CA ASN A 454 -9.93 0.44 -5.53
C ASN A 454 -11.26 0.10 -6.19
N VAL A 455 -11.45 -1.16 -6.64
CA VAL A 455 -12.71 -1.62 -7.22
C VAL A 455 -13.86 -1.52 -6.21
N GLN A 456 -13.62 -1.89 -4.95
CA GLN A 456 -14.60 -1.75 -3.87
C GLN A 456 -14.88 -0.28 -3.55
N GLU A 457 -13.87 0.58 -3.63
CA GLU A 457 -14.02 2.02 -3.35
C GLU A 457 -14.88 2.75 -4.40
N LEU A 458 -15.00 2.24 -5.62
CA LEU A 458 -15.94 2.80 -6.60
C LEU A 458 -17.41 2.76 -6.10
N THR A 459 -17.74 1.83 -5.21
CA THR A 459 -19.06 1.81 -4.53
C THR A 459 -19.26 3.07 -3.69
N SER A 460 -18.22 3.56 -3.03
CA SER A 460 -18.28 4.82 -2.28
C SER A 460 -18.56 6.02 -3.19
N SER A 461 -17.98 6.04 -4.41
CA SER A 461 -18.30 7.06 -5.43
C SER A 461 -19.74 7.00 -5.87
N ILE A 462 -20.31 5.80 -6.05
CA ILE A 462 -21.71 5.62 -6.40
C ILE A 462 -22.64 6.14 -5.30
N HIS A 463 -22.34 5.87 -4.03
CA HIS A 463 -23.10 6.43 -2.92
C HIS A 463 -23.04 7.96 -2.87
N ALA A 464 -21.83 8.52 -3.04
CA ALA A 464 -21.67 9.97 -3.09
C ALA A 464 -22.43 10.62 -4.25
N PHE A 465 -22.51 9.98 -5.41
CA PHE A 465 -23.33 10.40 -6.54
C PHE A 465 -24.82 10.43 -6.16
N LEU A 466 -25.35 9.34 -5.58
CA LEU A 466 -26.75 9.24 -5.17
C LEU A 466 -27.15 10.28 -4.12
N ASP A 467 -26.25 10.58 -3.19
CA ASP A 467 -26.49 11.61 -2.17
C ASP A 467 -26.49 13.03 -2.78
N ASN A 468 -25.71 13.28 -3.82
CA ASN A 468 -25.60 14.59 -4.47
C ASN A 468 -26.63 14.81 -5.58
N GLN A 469 -27.14 13.74 -6.22
CA GLN A 469 -28.11 13.80 -7.32
C GLN A 469 -29.30 12.86 -7.11
N PRO A 470 -30.14 13.14 -6.10
CA PRO A 470 -31.29 12.28 -5.80
C PRO A 470 -32.36 12.25 -6.90
N ASP A 471 -32.35 13.24 -7.81
CA ASP A 471 -33.33 13.37 -8.89
C ASP A 471 -33.08 12.42 -10.07
N ASP A 472 -31.83 11.96 -10.27
CA ASP A 472 -31.47 10.98 -11.32
C ASP A 472 -30.53 9.89 -10.79
N PRO A 473 -31.05 8.94 -9.99
CA PRO A 473 -30.26 7.86 -9.39
C PRO A 473 -29.93 6.73 -10.38
N SER A 474 -29.84 7.05 -11.67
CA SER A 474 -29.66 6.07 -12.75
C SER A 474 -28.19 5.74 -13.02
N LEU A 475 -27.94 4.56 -13.62
CA LEU A 475 -26.64 4.18 -14.13
C LEU A 475 -26.12 5.19 -15.16
N SER A 476 -26.98 5.68 -16.05
CA SER A 476 -26.61 6.69 -17.04
C SER A 476 -26.16 7.98 -16.38
N GLY A 477 -26.91 8.49 -15.39
CA GLY A 477 -26.55 9.69 -14.64
C GLY A 477 -25.20 9.57 -13.95
N PHE A 478 -24.91 8.42 -13.34
CA PHE A 478 -23.58 8.16 -12.76
C PHE A 478 -22.47 8.16 -13.80
N LEU A 479 -22.66 7.53 -14.95
CA LEU A 479 -21.67 7.49 -16.02
C LEU A 479 -21.44 8.87 -16.65
N ASP A 480 -22.49 9.68 -16.77
CA ASP A 480 -22.37 11.06 -17.26
C ASP A 480 -21.59 11.92 -16.26
N GLU A 481 -21.85 11.80 -14.95
CA GLU A 481 -21.05 12.49 -13.93
C GLU A 481 -19.58 12.10 -13.99
N VAL A 482 -19.28 10.79 -14.07
CA VAL A 482 -17.90 10.29 -14.19
C VAL A 482 -17.23 10.81 -15.48
N ALA A 483 -17.96 10.87 -16.60
CA ALA A 483 -17.42 11.39 -17.87
C ALA A 483 -17.06 12.87 -17.77
N LEU A 484 -17.96 13.70 -17.23
CA LEU A 484 -17.70 15.12 -16.98
C LEU A 484 -16.55 15.32 -16.01
N TYR A 485 -16.42 14.42 -15.03
CA TYR A 485 -15.37 14.45 -14.03
C TYR A 485 -13.99 14.17 -14.66
N THR A 486 -13.88 13.21 -15.57
CA THR A 486 -12.62 12.88 -16.24
C THR A 486 -12.21 13.91 -17.30
N ASP A 487 -13.14 14.59 -17.94
CA ASP A 487 -12.86 15.58 -18.99
C ASP A 487 -12.26 16.88 -18.42
N LEU A 488 -12.61 17.25 -17.19
CA LEU A 488 -11.99 18.38 -16.47
C LEU A 488 -10.51 18.15 -16.12
N ASP A 489 -10.01 16.90 -16.23
CA ASP A 489 -8.61 16.54 -15.96
C ASP A 489 -7.65 16.88 -17.09
N SER A 490 -8.14 17.29 -18.27
CA SER A 490 -7.34 17.59 -19.45
C SER A 490 -6.65 18.97 -19.43
N THR A 491 -6.84 19.77 -18.37
CA THR A 491 -6.12 21.01 -18.17
C THR A 491 -4.67 20.73 -17.80
N GLU A 492 -3.73 21.36 -18.51
CA GLU A 492 -2.28 21.27 -18.33
C GLU A 492 -1.91 21.28 -16.85
N GLU A 493 -1.11 20.29 -16.42
CA GLU A 493 -0.57 20.21 -15.05
C GLU A 493 0.28 21.44 -14.76
N SER A 494 -0.31 22.42 -14.12
CA SER A 494 0.41 23.59 -13.60
C SER A 494 1.37 23.12 -12.51
N ASP A 495 2.61 23.63 -12.51
CA ASP A 495 3.56 23.41 -11.39
C ASP A 495 3.04 23.97 -10.05
N ASN A 496 2.02 24.85 -10.10
CA ASN A 496 1.35 25.39 -8.93
C ASN A 496 0.04 24.64 -8.66
N CYS A 497 0.12 23.49 -8.02
CA CYS A 497 -1.01 22.66 -7.64
C CYS A 497 -0.79 22.02 -6.27
N VAL A 498 -1.88 21.71 -5.56
CA VAL A 498 -1.83 20.97 -4.30
C VAL A 498 -1.31 19.55 -4.55
N VAL A 499 -0.45 19.07 -3.68
CA VAL A 499 0.14 17.75 -3.83
C VAL A 499 -0.55 16.75 -2.92
N MET A 500 -1.05 15.66 -3.48
CA MET A 500 -1.65 14.56 -2.74
C MET A 500 -0.79 13.31 -2.88
N MET A 501 -0.55 12.59 -1.78
CA MET A 501 0.26 11.37 -1.81
C MET A 501 0.04 10.51 -0.57
N THR A 502 0.52 9.26 -0.64
CA THR A 502 0.62 8.45 0.56
C THR A 502 1.70 8.99 1.50
N MET A 503 1.54 8.76 2.80
CA MET A 503 2.54 9.15 3.82
C MET A 503 3.94 8.57 3.50
N HIS A 504 4.01 7.36 2.93
CA HIS A 504 5.28 6.74 2.50
C HIS A 504 5.96 7.53 1.37
N SER A 505 5.17 8.02 0.40
CA SER A 505 5.70 8.80 -0.72
C SER A 505 6.18 10.19 -0.30
N ALA A 506 5.76 10.67 0.88
CA ALA A 506 6.15 11.96 1.41
C ALA A 506 7.55 11.96 2.03
N LYS A 507 8.17 10.78 2.26
CA LYS A 507 9.54 10.71 2.77
C LYS A 507 10.51 11.45 1.84
N GLY A 508 11.36 12.30 2.43
CA GLY A 508 12.31 13.14 1.67
C GLY A 508 11.71 14.44 1.09
N LEU A 509 10.39 14.66 1.22
CA LEU A 509 9.73 15.89 0.80
C LEU A 509 9.43 16.80 2.00
N GLU A 510 9.06 18.06 1.73
CA GLU A 510 8.65 19.03 2.75
C GLU A 510 7.76 20.11 2.15
N PHE A 511 6.79 20.58 2.95
CA PHE A 511 5.79 21.55 2.51
C PHE A 511 5.50 22.56 3.63
N PRO A 512 5.21 23.84 3.31
CA PRO A 512 4.76 24.82 4.30
C PRO A 512 3.54 24.35 5.09
N GLU A 513 2.52 23.83 4.39
CA GLU A 513 1.26 23.35 4.95
C GLU A 513 1.06 21.87 4.67
N VAL A 514 0.82 21.05 5.70
CA VAL A 514 0.57 19.61 5.58
C VAL A 514 -0.73 19.22 6.26
N PHE A 515 -1.57 18.52 5.51
CA PHE A 515 -2.77 17.86 6.00
C PHE A 515 -2.51 16.35 6.09
N VAL A 516 -2.68 15.75 7.26
CA VAL A 516 -2.64 14.30 7.46
C VAL A 516 -4.06 13.83 7.73
N VAL A 517 -4.66 13.13 6.77
CA VAL A 517 -6.08 12.78 6.80
C VAL A 517 -6.32 11.31 7.16
N GLY A 518 -7.50 11.02 7.72
CA GLY A 518 -7.89 9.66 8.08
C GLY A 518 -7.13 9.13 9.29
N MET A 519 -6.90 9.96 10.29
CA MET A 519 -6.26 9.58 11.56
C MET A 519 -7.22 8.79 12.43
N GLU A 520 -7.42 7.50 12.09
CA GLU A 520 -8.42 6.62 12.69
C GLU A 520 -7.84 5.23 12.98
N ASP A 521 -8.08 4.70 14.19
CA ASP A 521 -7.68 3.32 14.54
C ASP A 521 -8.35 2.32 13.59
N GLY A 522 -7.55 1.43 13.00
CA GLY A 522 -7.96 0.49 11.94
C GLY A 522 -7.69 0.97 10.52
N LEU A 523 -7.55 2.29 10.32
CA LEU A 523 -7.10 2.91 9.07
C LEU A 523 -5.63 3.39 9.20
N PHE A 524 -5.36 4.21 10.20
CA PHE A 524 -4.01 4.64 10.56
C PHE A 524 -3.91 4.90 12.09
N PRO A 525 -3.29 3.97 12.84
CA PRO A 525 -2.63 2.72 12.40
C PRO A 525 -3.59 1.71 11.79
N GLY A 526 -3.07 0.93 10.84
CA GLY A 526 -3.83 -0.09 10.13
C GLY A 526 -4.22 -1.29 11.02
N ASN A 527 -5.26 -2.04 10.64
CA ASN A 527 -5.77 -3.18 11.42
C ASN A 527 -4.69 -4.24 11.73
N ARG A 528 -3.67 -4.41 10.88
CA ARG A 528 -2.57 -5.36 11.11
C ARG A 528 -1.71 -5.01 12.30
N ALA A 529 -1.51 -3.72 12.53
CA ALA A 529 -0.73 -3.22 13.66
C ALA A 529 -1.46 -3.38 15.01
N MET A 530 -2.79 -3.64 14.97
CA MET A 530 -3.57 -3.88 16.18
C MET A 530 -3.25 -5.26 16.76
N GLY A 531 -2.37 -5.33 17.74
CA GLY A 531 -1.93 -6.58 18.38
C GLY A 531 -0.53 -7.06 17.98
N ASP A 532 0.14 -6.33 17.09
CA ASP A 532 1.56 -6.54 16.75
C ASP A 532 2.36 -5.28 17.11
N GLU A 533 3.25 -5.38 18.10
CA GLU A 533 4.01 -4.23 18.62
C GLU A 533 5.02 -3.71 17.60
N GLU A 534 5.64 -4.58 16.82
CA GLU A 534 6.63 -4.18 15.80
C GLU A 534 5.95 -3.45 14.62
N GLU A 535 4.79 -3.93 14.18
CA GLU A 535 3.99 -3.26 13.16
C GLU A 535 3.45 -1.91 13.67
N MET A 536 3.06 -1.83 14.96
CA MET A 536 2.62 -0.59 15.57
C MET A 536 3.74 0.44 15.65
N GLU A 537 4.95 0.01 15.96
CA GLU A 537 6.12 0.89 15.95
C GLU A 537 6.44 1.41 14.53
N GLU A 538 6.27 0.58 13.48
CA GLU A 538 6.45 1.03 12.10
C GLU A 538 5.37 2.05 11.69
N GLU A 539 4.10 1.81 12.01
CA GLU A 539 3.03 2.78 11.76
C GLU A 539 3.27 4.10 12.53
N ARG A 540 3.83 4.04 13.75
CA ARG A 540 4.18 5.25 14.51
C ARG A 540 5.35 6.00 13.90
N ARG A 541 6.36 5.31 13.34
CA ARG A 541 7.44 5.95 12.54
C ARG A 541 6.86 6.62 11.29
N LEU A 542 5.87 5.98 10.65
CA LEU A 542 5.18 6.58 9.50
C LEU A 542 4.41 7.85 9.90
N CYS A 543 3.76 7.85 11.07
CA CYS A 543 3.13 9.05 11.62
C CYS A 543 4.16 10.16 11.87
N TYR A 544 5.27 9.83 12.52
CA TYR A 544 6.38 10.75 12.74
C TYR A 544 6.93 11.34 11.43
N VAL A 545 7.11 10.49 10.39
CA VAL A 545 7.53 10.95 9.07
C VAL A 545 6.50 11.94 8.50
N ALA A 546 5.20 11.60 8.53
CA ALA A 546 4.15 12.46 8.00
C ALA A 546 4.12 13.83 8.70
N MET A 547 4.17 13.85 10.04
CA MET A 547 4.19 15.07 10.83
C MET A 547 5.40 15.96 10.51
N THR A 548 6.59 15.36 10.40
CA THR A 548 7.84 16.10 10.13
C THR A 548 8.00 16.55 8.69
N ARG A 549 7.00 16.33 7.82
CA ARG A 549 6.97 16.95 6.46
C ARG A 549 6.49 18.39 6.50
N ALA A 550 5.78 18.79 7.55
CA ALA A 550 5.29 20.14 7.72
C ALA A 550 6.42 21.10 8.15
N ARG A 551 6.48 22.25 7.49
CA ARG A 551 7.41 23.34 7.85
C ARG A 551 6.79 24.32 8.83
N GLU A 552 5.57 24.78 8.53
CA GLU A 552 4.92 25.88 9.25
C GLU A 552 3.63 25.43 9.92
N HIS A 553 2.76 24.70 9.20
CA HIS A 553 1.46 24.32 9.71
C HIS A 553 1.21 22.83 9.50
N LEU A 554 0.71 22.17 10.52
CA LEU A 554 0.29 20.78 10.50
C LEU A 554 -1.16 20.65 10.94
N THR A 555 -1.98 20.10 10.07
CA THR A 555 -3.39 19.78 10.34
C THR A 555 -3.57 18.27 10.25
N MET A 556 -4.12 17.65 11.31
CA MET A 556 -4.43 16.23 11.35
C MET A 556 -5.95 16.07 11.45
N THR A 557 -6.54 15.21 10.63
CA THR A 557 -8.00 15.07 10.58
C THR A 557 -8.43 13.64 10.76
N HIS A 558 -9.61 13.46 11.36
CA HIS A 558 -10.31 12.18 11.44
C HIS A 558 -11.81 12.38 11.30
N ALA A 559 -12.52 11.33 10.92
CA ALA A 559 -13.99 11.30 10.84
C ALA A 559 -14.58 10.46 11.98
N LYS A 560 -15.85 10.76 12.37
CA LYS A 560 -16.62 9.94 13.33
C LYS A 560 -17.14 8.65 12.71
N GLN A 561 -17.38 8.67 11.43
CA GLN A 561 -17.71 7.52 10.60
C GLN A 561 -17.05 7.68 9.24
N ARG A 562 -16.69 6.58 8.64
CA ARG A 562 -16.05 6.57 7.31
C ARG A 562 -16.66 5.51 6.43
N MET A 563 -16.97 5.87 5.21
CA MET A 563 -17.30 4.94 4.16
C MET A 563 -16.02 4.54 3.44
N LEU A 564 -15.70 3.26 3.54
CA LEU A 564 -14.62 2.63 2.78
C LEU A 564 -15.18 1.37 2.12
N PHE A 565 -14.86 1.20 0.84
CA PHE A 565 -15.27 0.03 0.07
C PHE A 565 -16.79 -0.18 0.08
N GLY A 566 -17.56 0.92 0.02
CA GLY A 566 -19.00 0.93 0.03
C GLY A 566 -19.67 0.60 1.38
N ARG A 567 -18.90 0.55 2.47
CA ARG A 567 -19.43 0.28 3.82
C ARG A 567 -19.09 1.40 4.77
N THR A 568 -20.12 1.98 5.35
CA THR A 568 -19.95 3.00 6.40
C THR A 568 -19.75 2.31 7.75
N THR A 569 -18.62 2.62 8.38
CA THR A 569 -18.29 2.12 9.72
C THR A 569 -18.02 3.28 10.67
N PRO A 570 -18.42 3.17 11.96
CA PRO A 570 -17.97 4.10 12.98
C PRO A 570 -16.44 4.04 13.08
N ALA A 571 -15.80 5.20 13.14
CA ALA A 571 -14.37 5.34 13.26
C ALA A 571 -13.99 5.94 14.61
N MET A 572 -12.95 5.41 15.22
CA MET A 572 -12.35 5.94 16.44
C MET A 572 -11.14 6.80 16.07
N PRO A 573 -10.91 7.92 16.77
CA PRO A 573 -9.67 8.68 16.56
C PRO A 573 -8.45 7.79 16.70
N SER A 574 -7.44 8.06 15.88
CA SER A 574 -6.16 7.36 15.98
C SER A 574 -5.55 7.59 17.36
N ARG A 575 -5.03 6.53 17.97
CA ARG A 575 -4.26 6.61 19.23
C ARG A 575 -3.07 7.57 19.13
N PHE A 576 -2.51 7.76 17.94
CA PHE A 576 -1.41 8.70 17.73
C PHE A 576 -1.82 10.15 17.98
N LEU A 577 -3.10 10.51 17.84
CA LEU A 577 -3.61 11.84 18.18
C LEU A 577 -3.63 12.07 19.70
N GLU A 578 -3.88 11.01 20.47
CA GLU A 578 -3.88 11.08 21.94
C GLU A 578 -2.47 11.14 22.53
N GLU A 579 -1.46 10.69 21.77
CA GLU A 579 -0.05 10.78 22.14
C GLU A 579 0.52 12.20 21.99
N ILE A 580 -0.21 13.13 21.35
CA ILE A 580 0.19 14.54 21.18
C ILE A 580 -0.21 15.35 22.43
N PRO A 581 0.73 16.07 23.09
CA PRO A 581 0.42 16.90 24.26
C PRO A 581 -0.58 18.01 23.93
N GLU A 582 -1.48 18.32 24.87
CA GLU A 582 -2.47 19.40 24.72
C GLU A 582 -1.83 20.79 24.58
N GLU A 583 -0.64 20.97 25.12
CA GLU A 583 0.15 22.21 24.97
C GLU A 583 0.60 22.44 23.51
N ASN A 584 0.82 21.38 22.75
CA ASN A 584 1.27 21.43 21.35
C ASN A 584 0.14 21.23 20.34
N SER A 585 -1.08 20.95 20.77
CA SER A 585 -2.24 20.68 19.90
C SER A 585 -3.40 21.62 20.18
N GLN A 586 -4.21 21.83 19.16
CA GLN A 586 -5.51 22.48 19.24
C GLN A 586 -6.55 21.56 18.61
N TRP A 587 -7.43 20.97 19.44
CA TRP A 587 -8.44 20.05 18.97
C TRP A 587 -9.79 20.73 18.76
N VAL A 588 -10.30 20.70 17.54
CA VAL A 588 -11.61 21.24 17.17
C VAL A 588 -12.59 20.08 17.01
N GLY A 589 -13.62 20.06 17.86
CA GLY A 589 -14.62 18.98 17.88
C GLY A 589 -14.13 17.71 18.59
N LYS A 590 -13.28 17.84 19.62
CA LYS A 590 -12.77 16.69 20.40
C LYS A 590 -13.95 15.80 20.84
N PRO A 591 -13.92 14.49 20.60
CA PRO A 591 -14.94 13.60 21.10
C PRO A 591 -15.02 13.66 22.61
N GLU A 592 -16.22 13.77 23.17
CA GLU A 592 -16.37 13.64 24.61
C GLU A 592 -15.96 12.24 25.05
N PRO A 593 -15.18 12.09 26.13
CA PRO A 593 -14.86 10.78 26.66
C PRO A 593 -16.18 10.06 26.95
N ARG A 594 -16.33 8.86 26.42
CA ARG A 594 -17.46 7.98 26.73
C ARG A 594 -17.48 7.85 28.24
N GLN A 595 -18.46 8.48 28.92
CA GLN A 595 -18.75 8.14 30.30
C GLN A 595 -19.11 6.64 30.27
N GLU A 596 -18.24 5.82 30.85
CA GLU A 596 -18.61 4.46 31.21
C GLU A 596 -19.85 4.60 32.08
N ARG A 597 -21.00 4.27 31.53
CA ARG A 597 -22.18 4.09 32.35
C ARG A 597 -21.85 2.89 33.23
N HIS A 598 -21.40 3.19 34.43
CA HIS A 598 -21.46 2.22 35.52
C HIS A 598 -22.92 1.82 35.63
N TRP A 599 -23.24 0.64 35.17
CA TRP A 599 -24.39 -0.06 35.62
C TRP A 599 -24.11 -0.39 37.08
N SER A 600 -24.46 0.51 38.00
CA SER A 600 -24.57 0.15 39.39
C SER A 600 -25.75 -0.83 39.45
N ASP A 601 -25.49 -2.06 39.80
CA ASP A 601 -26.43 -3.01 40.30
C ASP A 601 -27.02 -2.49 41.61
N ASP A 602 -27.99 -1.57 41.54
CA ASP A 602 -28.87 -1.27 42.65
C ASP A 602 -30.05 -2.25 42.59
N TYR A 603 -29.77 -3.48 42.97
CA TYR A 603 -30.76 -4.35 43.56
C TYR A 603 -30.93 -3.92 45.03
N ASN A 604 -31.75 -2.95 45.28
CA ASN A 604 -32.37 -2.79 46.59
C ASN A 604 -33.76 -3.39 46.55
N ASP A 605 -33.83 -4.56 47.14
CA ASP A 605 -35.02 -5.20 47.72
C ASP A 605 -35.62 -4.27 48.78
N ASP A 606 -36.84 -3.80 48.57
CA ASP A 606 -37.71 -3.46 49.69
C ASP A 606 -39.19 -3.60 49.29
N THR A 607 -39.73 -4.61 49.87
CA THR A 607 -41.16 -4.87 50.05
C THR A 607 -41.85 -3.75 50.81
N ALA A 608 -42.92 -3.16 50.29
CA ALA A 608 -44.04 -2.67 51.10
C ALA A 608 -45.34 -2.43 50.31
N TYR A 609 -46.33 -3.02 50.76
CA TYR A 609 -47.78 -2.98 50.61
C TYR A 609 -48.45 -1.61 50.37
N GLY A 610 -49.56 -1.68 49.61
CA GLY A 610 -50.74 -0.77 49.77
C GLY A 610 -51.01 0.10 48.55
N GLY A 611 -52.02 -0.13 47.74
CA GLY A 611 -53.40 -0.04 48.01
C GLY A 611 -54.12 1.06 47.19
N PHE A 612 -55.10 0.68 46.35
CA PHE A 612 -56.27 1.43 45.91
C PHE A 612 -56.21 2.66 44.97
N GLY A 613 -56.81 2.51 43.80
CA GLY A 613 -57.84 3.49 43.43
C GLY A 613 -57.81 4.03 42.00
N GLY A 614 -58.67 3.49 41.14
CA GLY A 614 -59.59 4.29 40.35
C GLY A 614 -59.14 4.94 39.03
N GLY A 615 -59.72 4.43 37.94
CA GLY A 615 -60.48 5.33 37.07
C GLY A 615 -59.99 5.54 35.63
N TYR A 616 -60.61 4.84 34.70
CA TYR A 616 -61.11 5.26 33.38
C TYR A 616 -60.25 5.85 32.27
N THR A 617 -60.27 5.18 31.17
CA THR A 617 -60.66 5.36 29.76
C THR A 617 -59.43 5.67 28.85
N GLY A 618 -59.23 4.83 27.86
CA GLY A 618 -59.79 4.68 26.61
C GLY A 618 -58.80 4.54 25.48
N ARG A 619 -59.01 3.54 24.63
CA ARG A 619 -58.57 3.38 23.24
C ARG A 619 -57.16 2.89 22.92
N GLY A 620 -57.09 1.61 22.59
CA GLY A 620 -56.76 1.08 21.26
C GLY A 620 -55.32 1.24 20.83
N THR A 621 -54.51 0.19 21.04
CA THR A 621 -53.36 -0.06 20.18
C THR A 621 -53.22 -1.54 19.87
N VAL A 622 -53.07 -1.80 18.60
CA VAL A 622 -52.90 -3.09 17.94
C VAL A 622 -51.65 -3.78 18.45
N GLY A 623 -51.77 -5.01 18.93
CA GLY A 623 -50.62 -5.81 19.38
C GLY A 623 -49.79 -6.27 18.21
N TYR A 624 -48.47 -6.04 18.30
CA TYR A 624 -47.51 -6.73 17.49
C TYR A 624 -47.07 -8.03 18.19
N ALA A 625 -47.24 -9.13 17.47
CA ALA A 625 -46.85 -10.46 17.92
C ALA A 625 -45.31 -10.55 18.01
N GLU A 626 -44.80 -11.06 19.11
CA GLU A 626 -43.39 -11.41 19.31
C GLU A 626 -42.97 -12.46 18.29
N ARG A 627 -41.88 -12.19 17.55
CA ARG A 627 -41.19 -13.18 16.73
C ARG A 627 -40.28 -14.04 17.63
N PRO A 628 -40.27 -15.38 17.48
CA PRO A 628 -39.41 -16.25 18.27
C PRO A 628 -37.96 -16.08 17.87
N THR A 629 -37.07 -15.90 18.86
CA THR A 629 -35.60 -15.88 18.71
C THR A 629 -35.10 -17.26 18.29
N PRO A 630 -34.17 -17.35 17.34
CA PRO A 630 -33.56 -18.62 16.93
C PRO A 630 -32.64 -19.18 18.02
N LYS A 631 -32.87 -20.44 18.41
CA LYS A 631 -32.03 -21.19 19.34
C LYS A 631 -30.65 -21.47 18.70
N LYS A 632 -29.56 -21.11 19.40
CA LYS A 632 -28.17 -21.43 19.01
C LYS A 632 -27.97 -22.96 19.02
N PRO A 633 -27.15 -23.50 18.08
CA PRO A 633 -26.86 -24.94 18.04
C PRO A 633 -26.06 -25.41 19.25
N ALA A 634 -26.38 -26.59 19.72
CA ALA A 634 -25.89 -27.16 21.00
C ALA A 634 -24.36 -27.48 21.07
N TYR A 635 -23.62 -27.38 19.95
CA TYR A 635 -22.18 -27.69 19.95
C TYR A 635 -21.29 -26.55 20.45
N VAL A 636 -21.83 -25.32 20.59
CA VAL A 636 -21.06 -24.17 21.10
C VAL A 636 -20.99 -24.13 22.63
N ALA A 637 -21.85 -24.87 23.33
CA ALA A 637 -21.91 -24.87 24.79
C ALA A 637 -20.85 -25.79 25.47
N ALA A 638 -20.20 -26.71 24.73
CA ALA A 638 -19.24 -27.65 25.29
C ALA A 638 -17.79 -27.13 25.34
N ALA A 639 -17.45 -26.01 24.65
CA ALA A 639 -16.09 -25.47 24.56
C ALA A 639 -15.73 -24.41 25.63
N ALA A 640 -16.68 -23.95 26.43
CA ALA A 640 -16.48 -22.85 27.39
C ALA A 640 -16.30 -23.30 28.87
N ALA A 641 -16.34 -24.60 29.17
CA ALA A 641 -16.14 -25.10 30.52
C ALA A 641 -14.84 -25.92 30.64
N LYS A 642 -13.86 -25.31 31.28
CA LYS A 642 -12.60 -25.81 31.85
C LYS A 642 -11.32 -25.41 31.16
N LYS A 643 -10.73 -24.32 31.64
CA LYS A 643 -9.29 -24.21 31.82
C LYS A 643 -9.03 -23.75 33.25
N GLU A 644 -8.93 -24.70 34.15
CA GLU A 644 -8.15 -24.53 35.36
C GLU A 644 -6.67 -24.56 34.95
N SER A 645 -5.92 -23.55 35.37
CA SER A 645 -4.49 -23.41 35.12
C SER A 645 -3.76 -24.56 35.88
N ALA A 646 -3.09 -25.44 35.14
CA ALA A 646 -2.15 -26.37 35.72
C ALA A 646 -0.96 -25.60 36.34
N PRO A 647 -0.36 -26.07 37.45
CA PRO A 647 0.77 -25.40 38.06
C PRO A 647 1.98 -25.42 37.13
N LEU A 648 2.70 -24.29 37.09
CA LEU A 648 3.95 -24.12 36.33
C LEU A 648 4.98 -25.19 36.80
N MET A 649 5.40 -26.07 35.89
CA MET A 649 6.51 -26.99 36.12
C MET A 649 7.83 -26.27 35.96
N GLU A 650 8.70 -26.30 36.95
CA GLU A 650 10.09 -25.88 36.83
C GLU A 650 10.88 -26.92 36.02
N ILE A 651 11.37 -26.53 34.85
CA ILE A 651 12.16 -27.40 33.96
C ILE A 651 13.65 -27.07 34.16
N LYS A 652 14.47 -28.08 34.42
CA LYS A 652 15.92 -27.95 34.56
C LYS A 652 16.61 -28.18 33.21
N ALA A 653 17.74 -27.51 32.99
CA ALA A 653 18.53 -27.68 31.77
C ALA A 653 18.96 -29.14 31.57
N GLY A 654 18.56 -29.75 30.45
CA GLY A 654 18.82 -31.16 30.11
C GLY A 654 17.61 -32.10 30.21
N GLU A 655 16.44 -31.61 30.62
CA GLU A 655 15.21 -32.41 30.66
C GLU A 655 14.43 -32.31 29.35
N SER A 656 13.91 -33.42 28.88
CA SER A 656 13.09 -33.55 27.67
C SER A 656 11.62 -33.43 28.04
N VAL A 657 10.89 -32.48 27.40
CA VAL A 657 9.48 -32.24 27.69
C VAL A 657 8.62 -32.53 26.46
N LYS A 658 7.57 -33.31 26.65
CA LYS A 658 6.61 -33.66 25.61
C LYS A 658 5.44 -32.67 25.62
N HIS A 659 5.25 -31.93 24.52
CA HIS A 659 4.12 -31.03 24.35
C HIS A 659 3.08 -31.61 23.41
N ALA A 660 1.81 -31.54 23.78
CA ALA A 660 0.71 -32.16 23.02
C ALA A 660 0.55 -31.67 21.57
N ALA A 661 1.00 -30.45 21.27
CA ALA A 661 0.92 -29.85 19.93
C ALA A 661 2.26 -29.88 19.15
N PHE A 662 3.42 -29.99 19.82
CA PHE A 662 4.74 -29.83 19.19
C PHE A 662 5.64 -31.07 19.28
N GLY A 663 5.22 -32.15 19.95
CA GLY A 663 6.05 -33.35 20.13
C GLY A 663 7.19 -33.15 21.13
N HIS A 664 8.27 -33.94 20.93
CA HIS A 664 9.47 -33.88 21.77
C HIS A 664 10.43 -32.82 21.29
#